data_9d1749c373083cda1d59d957cf8f94d2
#
_entry.id   9d1749c373083cda1d59d957cf8f94d2
#
_cell.length_a   1.000
_cell.length_b   1.000
_cell.length_c   1.000
_cell.angle_alpha   90.00
_cell.angle_beta   90.00
_cell.angle_gamma   90.00
#
_symmetry.space_group_name_H-M   'P 1'
#
loop_
_entity.id
_entity.type
_entity.pdbx_description
1 polymer ?
#
loop_
_entity_poly.entity_id
_entity_poly.type
_entity_poly.pdbx_seq_one_letter_code
_entity_poly.pdbx_strand_id
1 'polypeptide(L)'
;MAEFKLGRIRFVWKNTWSPSTTYYIDDVVRYGARTYICAVGHTSASDFNTDLEFSPSKWNQMSDGQSWTGDWNISTFYKLNDVVKYGGLLYICNDSHTSAATTASGLENDQSKWTLYAEGLDWKNDWTVSTRYKVNDLVQYGGYTYVCNLHHTSAATAASGLEQDQAKWDSFNPGIEYKGDWVASVTRYKVNDVVKYGAGLWICVTQHTADAAFLTDSTAGRWSQFVEGTEYEDTWNNATLYQHGDIVRYGGNQYIAKTIHTAAVASETPPTQMSRWDLYTEGFKFQSAWTNTTSYKIGEVVSMGGYTYLALQDSPSNTYTVTAVTAGGVTADTFTISSTAGIVVGMAVRFTGTTFGNVFTTARYYVKTVGAGTITVSTTPGGTTFNITADAAGTMTATVSAEPPNVTYWSRLNAGISWQGEWSDDREYVLGDAVRFGANAFICILAHRSEGDDGSTVGAAGGGQVNSRPDQDSTGTYWNILNVGTETSVLSVRGDLVFYGGNGPQRLPIGREGQVLTSTGTDPAWVTLGEIDHTYYVATTGVDGPSPIHGRTWDKPFKTIRYACEQVERGPRNPDARYLLELNRVFIQREVTEFIQRQISTNTAPFTTAFVYDDFKCERDVGFTLDAVIYDLCHGGNIKSRGVANSLIGGLSEGETEAY
;
A
#
# COMPACT_ATOMS: atom_id res chain seq x y z
N MET A 1 88.84 -43.81 39.91
CA MET A 1 87.93 -43.42 38.78
C MET A 1 87.51 -42.00 39.06
N ALA A 2 87.85 -41.08 38.22
CA ALA A 2 87.41 -39.72 38.32
C ALA A 2 85.99 -39.61 37.79
N GLU A 3 85.06 -39.22 38.66
CA GLU A 3 83.64 -39.03 38.33
C GLU A 3 83.50 -37.74 37.49
N PHE A 4 83.10 -37.91 36.20
CA PHE A 4 82.89 -36.78 35.33
C PHE A 4 81.46 -36.30 35.59
N LYS A 5 81.26 -35.30 36.40
CA LYS A 5 79.98 -34.63 36.56
C LYS A 5 79.74 -33.76 35.34
N LEU A 6 78.88 -34.24 34.43
CA LEU A 6 78.26 -33.37 33.41
C LEU A 6 77.45 -32.30 34.16
N GLY A 7 77.97 -31.11 34.22
CA GLY A 7 77.19 -29.97 34.70
C GLY A 7 75.95 -29.78 33.85
N ARG A 8 74.77 -29.50 34.45
CA ARG A 8 73.58 -29.10 33.73
C ARG A 8 73.91 -27.94 32.80
N ILE A 9 73.71 -28.09 31.52
CA ILE A 9 73.73 -26.99 30.56
C ILE A 9 72.62 -26.03 30.98
N ARG A 10 72.91 -24.93 31.60
CA ARG A 10 71.98 -23.89 32.01
C ARG A 10 72.00 -22.76 31.03
N PHE A 11 71.07 -22.78 30.06
CA PHE A 11 70.80 -21.55 29.31
C PHE A 11 70.01 -20.61 30.20
N VAL A 12 70.42 -19.35 30.28
CA VAL A 12 69.69 -18.32 31.03
C VAL A 12 69.02 -17.38 30.08
N TRP A 13 67.72 -17.40 30.02
CA TRP A 13 66.94 -16.47 29.18
C TRP A 13 67.00 -15.05 29.75
N LYS A 14 67.56 -14.07 28.98
CA LYS A 14 67.73 -12.66 29.33
C LYS A 14 66.74 -11.72 28.63
N ASN A 15 65.70 -12.24 28.03
CA ASN A 15 64.73 -11.48 27.25
C ASN A 15 65.35 -10.84 25.99
N THR A 16 64.98 -9.60 25.68
CA THR A 16 65.52 -8.85 24.54
C THR A 16 66.89 -8.34 24.87
N TRP A 17 67.85 -8.49 23.92
CA TRP A 17 69.18 -7.90 24.03
C TRP A 17 69.08 -6.40 24.27
N SER A 18 69.92 -5.90 25.13
CA SER A 18 70.09 -4.46 25.44
C SER A 18 71.53 -4.03 25.34
N PRO A 19 71.80 -2.82 24.87
CA PRO A 19 73.18 -2.27 24.81
C PRO A 19 73.73 -2.03 26.22
N SER A 20 75.10 -1.94 26.34
CA SER A 20 75.82 -1.66 27.57
C SER A 20 75.41 -2.59 28.74
N THR A 21 75.02 -3.78 28.45
CA THR A 21 74.56 -4.82 29.41
C THR A 21 75.62 -5.94 29.46
N THR A 22 76.00 -6.40 30.65
CA THR A 22 76.91 -7.54 30.81
C THR A 22 76.14 -8.86 30.57
N TYR A 23 76.61 -9.62 29.62
CA TYR A 23 76.14 -10.97 29.31
C TYR A 23 77.25 -11.99 29.59
N TYR A 24 76.86 -13.13 30.15
CA TYR A 24 77.72 -14.24 30.45
C TYR A 24 77.54 -15.38 29.44
N ILE A 25 78.53 -16.26 29.37
CA ILE A 25 78.46 -17.43 28.51
C ILE A 25 77.16 -18.21 28.86
N ASP A 26 76.42 -18.72 27.83
CA ASP A 26 75.15 -19.39 27.89
C ASP A 26 73.96 -18.49 28.25
N ASP A 27 74.14 -17.19 28.38
CA ASP A 27 73.00 -16.26 28.39
C ASP A 27 72.30 -16.27 26.96
N VAL A 28 71.01 -16.44 26.95
CA VAL A 28 70.20 -16.44 25.71
C VAL A 28 69.42 -15.16 25.66
N VAL A 29 69.49 -14.46 24.52
CA VAL A 29 68.78 -13.22 24.25
C VAL A 29 67.98 -13.33 22.96
N ARG A 30 66.92 -12.57 22.88
CA ARG A 30 66.23 -12.32 21.64
C ARG A 30 66.70 -10.99 21.04
N TYR A 31 67.09 -11.03 19.77
CA TYR A 31 67.35 -9.81 18.99
C TYR A 31 66.59 -9.89 17.66
N GLY A 32 65.57 -9.04 17.51
CA GLY A 32 64.65 -9.18 16.41
C GLY A 32 63.83 -10.49 16.54
N ALA A 33 63.74 -11.19 15.46
CA ALA A 33 63.02 -12.47 15.37
C ALA A 33 63.89 -13.67 15.80
N ARG A 34 65.19 -13.46 16.03
CA ARG A 34 66.15 -14.52 16.30
C ARG A 34 66.53 -14.61 17.77
N THR A 35 66.92 -15.78 18.19
CA THR A 35 67.52 -15.98 19.48
C THR A 35 69.01 -16.27 19.34
N TYR A 36 69.76 -15.72 20.23
CA TYR A 36 71.20 -15.88 20.26
C TYR A 36 71.66 -16.33 21.64
N ILE A 37 72.69 -17.14 21.64
CA ILE A 37 73.38 -17.56 22.87
C ILE A 37 74.75 -16.87 22.94
N CYS A 38 75.05 -16.32 24.10
CA CYS A 38 76.32 -15.66 24.35
C CYS A 38 77.44 -16.73 24.36
N ALA A 39 78.34 -16.60 23.42
CA ALA A 39 79.50 -17.48 23.26
C ALA A 39 80.72 -17.02 24.05
N VAL A 40 80.81 -15.70 24.28
CA VAL A 40 81.92 -15.07 25.01
C VAL A 40 81.35 -14.03 25.95
N GLY A 41 81.58 -14.20 27.27
CA GLY A 41 81.15 -13.20 28.26
C GLY A 41 81.67 -11.83 27.97
N HIS A 42 80.79 -10.81 27.88
CA HIS A 42 81.14 -9.45 27.51
C HIS A 42 80.13 -8.43 28.00
N THR A 43 80.51 -7.18 27.99
CA THR A 43 79.51 -6.09 28.03
C THR A 43 79.16 -5.73 26.58
N SER A 44 77.88 -5.74 26.26
CA SER A 44 77.41 -5.51 24.91
C SER A 44 77.72 -4.13 24.40
N ALA A 45 78.03 -4.03 23.12
CA ALA A 45 78.23 -2.79 22.38
C ALA A 45 76.93 -1.94 22.33
N SER A 46 76.99 -0.78 21.72
CA SER A 46 75.81 0.06 21.44
C SER A 46 74.90 -0.52 20.37
N ASP A 47 75.46 -1.38 19.52
CA ASP A 47 74.73 -2.11 18.48
C ASP A 47 75.04 -3.61 18.52
N PHE A 48 74.03 -4.45 18.33
CA PHE A 48 74.19 -5.90 18.40
C PHE A 48 75.09 -6.46 17.30
N ASN A 49 75.09 -5.89 16.11
CA ASN A 49 75.85 -6.37 14.99
C ASN A 49 77.36 -6.20 15.25
N THR A 50 77.77 -5.17 15.99
CA THR A 50 79.17 -4.97 16.42
C THR A 50 79.67 -6.15 17.25
N ASP A 51 78.85 -6.69 18.14
CA ASP A 51 79.22 -7.86 18.95
C ASP A 51 79.11 -9.17 18.15
N LEU A 52 78.21 -9.24 17.14
CA LEU A 52 78.07 -10.40 16.29
C LEU A 52 79.22 -10.54 15.29
N GLU A 53 79.69 -9.41 14.74
CA GLU A 53 80.76 -9.35 13.74
C GLU A 53 82.18 -9.39 14.40
N PHE A 54 82.27 -9.31 15.70
CA PHE A 54 83.51 -9.42 16.41
C PHE A 54 84.19 -10.79 16.16
N SER A 55 85.51 -10.87 16.08
CA SER A 55 86.22 -12.12 15.82
C SER A 55 86.99 -12.59 17.04
N PRO A 56 86.64 -13.73 17.69
CA PRO A 56 85.46 -14.60 17.40
C PRO A 56 84.18 -13.89 17.80
N SER A 57 83.09 -14.19 17.08
CA SER A 57 81.75 -13.66 17.38
C SER A 57 81.37 -13.90 18.84
N LYS A 58 80.86 -12.86 19.51
CA LYS A 58 80.38 -12.96 20.89
C LYS A 58 79.06 -13.68 21.02
N TRP A 59 78.33 -13.82 19.94
CA TRP A 59 77.01 -14.44 19.87
C TRP A 59 76.95 -15.55 18.84
N ASN A 60 76.39 -16.67 19.21
CA ASN A 60 76.01 -17.72 18.27
C ASN A 60 74.49 -17.71 18.08
N GLN A 61 74.05 -17.77 16.86
CA GLN A 61 72.60 -17.92 16.58
C GLN A 61 72.09 -19.29 17.06
N MET A 62 71.06 -19.26 17.87
CA MET A 62 70.44 -20.46 18.45
C MET A 62 69.20 -20.88 17.69
N SER A 63 68.34 -19.94 17.31
CA SER A 63 67.20 -20.20 16.48
C SER A 63 66.91 -19.08 15.50
N ASP A 64 66.38 -19.45 14.38
CA ASP A 64 65.83 -18.53 13.39
C ASP A 64 64.33 -18.41 13.58
N GLY A 65 63.81 -17.22 13.43
CA GLY A 65 62.39 -16.96 13.59
C GLY A 65 61.96 -15.74 12.81
N GLN A 66 60.71 -15.41 12.88
CA GLN A 66 60.12 -14.21 12.27
C GLN A 66 59.42 -13.41 13.37
N SER A 67 59.48 -12.09 13.30
CA SER A 67 58.82 -11.18 14.24
C SER A 67 57.83 -10.30 13.51
N TRP A 68 56.56 -10.45 13.82
CA TRP A 68 55.53 -9.54 13.34
C TRP A 68 55.68 -8.19 14.06
N THR A 69 55.91 -7.10 13.29
CA THR A 69 56.11 -5.75 13.84
C THR A 69 54.97 -4.78 13.48
N GLY A 70 53.91 -5.27 12.81
CA GLY A 70 52.77 -4.47 12.42
C GLY A 70 52.98 -3.76 11.08
N ASP A 71 52.36 -2.60 10.92
CA ASP A 71 52.52 -1.79 9.70
C ASP A 71 53.92 -1.19 9.61
N TRP A 72 54.44 -1.13 8.37
CA TRP A 72 55.70 -0.42 8.11
C TRP A 72 55.54 1.08 8.45
N ASN A 73 56.51 1.60 9.21
CA ASN A 73 56.57 3.00 9.61
C ASN A 73 57.89 3.65 9.19
N ILE A 74 57.87 4.98 8.99
CA ILE A 74 59.04 5.78 8.70
C ILE A 74 59.97 5.84 9.92
N SER A 75 61.26 6.09 9.68
CA SER A 75 62.28 6.33 10.73
C SER A 75 62.28 5.28 11.84
N THR A 76 61.91 4.06 11.50
CA THR A 76 61.80 2.92 12.42
C THR A 76 62.92 1.94 12.14
N PHE A 77 63.62 1.49 13.18
CA PHE A 77 64.69 0.50 13.04
C PHE A 77 64.08 -0.89 12.94
N TYR A 78 64.24 -1.52 11.81
CA TYR A 78 63.81 -2.91 11.55
C TYR A 78 65.01 -3.84 11.58
N LYS A 79 64.82 -4.98 12.12
CA LYS A 79 65.81 -6.05 12.28
C LYS A 79 65.61 -7.15 11.26
N LEU A 80 66.63 -7.89 11.01
CA LEU A 80 66.57 -9.08 10.15
C LEU A 80 65.44 -10.00 10.59
N ASN A 81 64.63 -10.48 9.64
CA ASN A 81 63.43 -11.29 9.80
C ASN A 81 62.24 -10.59 10.51
N ASP A 82 62.28 -9.29 10.72
CA ASP A 82 61.07 -8.55 11.05
C ASP A 82 60.12 -8.58 9.86
N VAL A 83 58.85 -8.88 10.13
CA VAL A 83 57.80 -8.92 9.12
C VAL A 83 56.89 -7.71 9.32
N VAL A 84 56.66 -6.97 8.25
CA VAL A 84 55.83 -5.76 8.23
C VAL A 84 54.73 -5.90 7.18
N LYS A 85 53.62 -5.22 7.42
CA LYS A 85 52.61 -4.99 6.40
C LYS A 85 52.83 -3.65 5.72
N TYR A 86 52.82 -3.66 4.38
CA TYR A 86 52.87 -2.44 3.58
C TYR A 86 51.89 -2.55 2.40
N GLY A 87 50.74 -1.87 2.49
CA GLY A 87 49.61 -2.11 1.60
C GLY A 87 48.98 -3.48 1.85
N GLY A 88 48.57 -4.15 0.82
CA GLY A 88 48.10 -5.53 0.91
C GLY A 88 49.18 -6.59 1.02
N LEU A 89 50.46 -6.19 1.05
CA LEU A 89 51.60 -7.09 1.00
C LEU A 89 52.31 -7.18 2.37
N LEU A 90 52.87 -8.35 2.64
CA LEU A 90 53.77 -8.56 3.77
C LEU A 90 55.21 -8.65 3.26
N TYR A 91 56.10 -7.96 3.94
CA TYR A 91 57.51 -7.97 3.65
C TYR A 91 58.31 -8.46 4.85
N ILE A 92 59.40 -9.19 4.59
CA ILE A 92 60.34 -9.60 5.58
C ILE A 92 61.67 -8.83 5.40
N CYS A 93 62.18 -8.27 6.48
CA CYS A 93 63.45 -7.56 6.48
C CYS A 93 64.59 -8.55 6.27
N ASN A 94 65.38 -8.33 5.23
CA ASN A 94 66.53 -9.16 4.88
C ASN A 94 67.88 -8.53 5.27
N ASP A 95 67.87 -7.25 5.73
CA ASP A 95 69.03 -6.54 6.23
C ASP A 95 68.58 -5.48 7.25
N SER A 96 69.16 -5.49 8.45
CA SER A 96 68.77 -4.58 9.52
C SER A 96 69.09 -3.12 9.14
N HIS A 97 68.09 -2.26 9.22
CA HIS A 97 68.23 -0.86 8.81
C HIS A 97 67.19 0.02 9.48
N THR A 98 67.40 1.32 9.41
CA THR A 98 66.37 2.30 9.74
C THR A 98 65.63 2.68 8.45
N SER A 99 64.33 2.53 8.44
CA SER A 99 63.49 2.87 7.29
C SER A 99 63.59 4.36 6.94
N ALA A 100 63.28 4.67 5.67
CA ALA A 100 63.28 6.03 5.15
C ALA A 100 62.51 7.01 6.03
N ALA A 101 63.00 8.25 6.11
CA ALA A 101 62.41 9.30 6.96
C ALA A 101 61.17 9.97 6.34
N THR A 102 60.83 9.68 5.08
CA THR A 102 59.72 10.30 4.38
C THR A 102 58.70 9.26 3.92
N THR A 103 57.41 9.58 4.02
CA THR A 103 56.33 8.74 3.52
C THR A 103 56.10 8.90 2.02
N ALA A 104 56.79 9.83 1.35
CA ALA A 104 56.56 10.13 -0.05
C ALA A 104 56.84 8.95 -0.99
N SER A 105 57.83 8.12 -0.61
CA SER A 105 58.21 6.94 -1.38
C SER A 105 58.06 5.63 -0.59
N GLY A 106 57.84 5.71 0.71
CA GLY A 106 57.55 4.55 1.56
C GLY A 106 58.67 3.50 1.59
N LEU A 107 58.28 2.23 1.71
CA LEU A 107 59.16 1.06 1.73
C LEU A 107 59.96 0.93 0.43
N GLU A 108 59.46 1.49 -0.66
CA GLU A 108 60.14 1.45 -1.97
C GLU A 108 61.54 2.07 -1.95
N ASN A 109 61.83 3.01 -1.06
CA ASN A 109 63.15 3.59 -0.91
C ASN A 109 64.20 2.60 -0.39
N ASP A 110 63.73 1.66 0.42
CA ASP A 110 64.56 0.66 1.06
C ASP A 110 64.29 -0.74 0.50
N GLN A 111 63.68 -0.85 -0.69
CA GLN A 111 63.20 -2.11 -1.25
C GLN A 111 64.28 -3.21 -1.28
N SER A 112 65.55 -2.87 -1.47
CA SER A 112 66.66 -3.82 -1.43
C SER A 112 66.83 -4.51 -0.08
N LYS A 113 66.28 -3.91 1.00
CA LYS A 113 66.33 -4.41 2.38
C LYS A 113 65.14 -5.30 2.73
N TRP A 114 64.21 -5.46 1.81
CA TRP A 114 62.97 -6.17 2.02
C TRP A 114 62.77 -7.27 0.97
N THR A 115 62.26 -8.39 1.39
CA THR A 115 61.79 -9.46 0.49
C THR A 115 60.31 -9.63 0.66
N LEU A 116 59.55 -9.76 -0.42
CA LEU A 116 58.14 -10.08 -0.38
C LEU A 116 57.94 -11.43 0.34
N TYR A 117 57.16 -11.41 1.40
CA TYR A 117 56.90 -12.56 2.25
C TYR A 117 55.59 -13.23 1.94
N ALA A 118 54.54 -12.45 1.77
CA ALA A 118 53.24 -12.94 1.37
C ALA A 118 52.43 -11.85 0.68
N GLU A 119 51.57 -12.28 -0.21
CA GLU A 119 50.62 -11.39 -0.89
C GLU A 119 49.25 -11.49 -0.21
N GLY A 120 48.59 -10.36 -0.10
CA GLY A 120 47.27 -10.20 0.44
C GLY A 120 46.63 -8.92 -0.10
N LEU A 121 45.49 -8.58 0.40
CA LEU A 121 44.74 -7.38 0.02
C LEU A 121 44.44 -6.55 1.28
N ASP A 122 44.45 -5.23 1.16
CA ASP A 122 44.19 -4.31 2.25
C ASP A 122 43.02 -3.37 1.91
N TRP A 123 41.89 -3.57 2.56
CA TRP A 123 40.68 -2.76 2.32
C TRP A 123 40.83 -1.36 2.92
N LYS A 124 40.71 -0.31 2.08
CA LYS A 124 40.85 1.11 2.42
C LYS A 124 39.56 1.92 2.38
N ASN A 125 38.41 1.26 2.21
CA ASN A 125 37.11 1.90 2.01
C ASN A 125 37.05 2.68 0.69
N ASP A 126 36.35 3.82 0.67
CA ASP A 126 36.22 4.65 -0.52
C ASP A 126 37.57 5.29 -0.91
N TRP A 127 37.80 5.37 -2.23
CA TRP A 127 38.93 6.13 -2.76
C TRP A 127 38.80 7.60 -2.35
N THR A 128 39.91 8.17 -1.87
CA THR A 128 40.00 9.56 -1.43
C THR A 128 41.18 10.29 -2.11
N VAL A 129 41.02 11.62 -2.27
CA VAL A 129 42.06 12.48 -2.84
C VAL A 129 43.27 12.58 -1.91
N SER A 130 44.44 12.90 -2.48
CA SER A 130 45.70 13.18 -1.74
C SER A 130 46.06 12.10 -0.72
N THR A 131 45.64 10.86 -0.98
CA THR A 131 45.89 9.72 -0.10
C THR A 131 46.97 8.83 -0.69
N ARG A 132 47.93 8.39 0.15
CA ARG A 132 48.96 7.44 -0.27
C ARG A 132 48.39 6.03 -0.33
N TYR A 133 48.30 5.50 -1.53
CA TYR A 133 47.89 4.10 -1.78
C TYR A 133 49.15 3.26 -2.10
N LYS A 134 49.07 2.03 -1.66
CA LYS A 134 50.16 1.04 -1.79
C LYS A 134 49.68 -0.13 -2.64
N VAL A 135 50.57 -0.93 -3.14
CA VAL A 135 50.25 -2.11 -3.92
C VAL A 135 49.35 -3.04 -3.12
N ASN A 136 48.32 -3.57 -3.76
CA ASN A 136 47.28 -4.40 -3.18
C ASN A 136 46.36 -3.71 -2.15
N ASP A 137 46.38 -2.38 -2.05
CA ASP A 137 45.31 -1.65 -1.40
C ASP A 137 44.04 -1.76 -2.27
N LEU A 138 42.91 -2.11 -1.64
CA LEU A 138 41.61 -2.16 -2.28
C LEU A 138 40.79 -0.93 -1.91
N VAL A 139 40.18 -0.30 -2.90
CA VAL A 139 39.26 0.83 -2.71
C VAL A 139 37.98 0.62 -3.45
N GLN A 140 36.92 1.20 -2.93
CA GLN A 140 35.67 1.37 -3.68
C GLN A 140 35.68 2.73 -4.38
N TYR A 141 35.29 2.72 -5.65
CA TYR A 141 35.09 3.95 -6.41
C TYR A 141 33.91 3.74 -7.38
N GLY A 142 32.75 4.35 -7.05
CA GLY A 142 31.50 4.01 -7.71
C GLY A 142 31.08 2.58 -7.42
N GLY A 143 30.42 1.94 -8.36
CA GLY A 143 30.05 0.54 -8.24
C GLY A 143 31.20 -0.46 -8.34
N TYR A 144 32.42 -0.01 -8.55
CA TYR A 144 33.60 -0.87 -8.72
C TYR A 144 34.51 -0.90 -7.50
N THR A 145 35.11 -2.05 -7.28
CA THR A 145 36.27 -2.18 -6.41
C THR A 145 37.53 -2.23 -7.27
N TYR A 146 38.52 -1.45 -6.90
CA TYR A 146 39.83 -1.38 -7.56
C TYR A 146 40.94 -1.84 -6.65
N VAL A 147 41.96 -2.47 -7.22
CA VAL A 147 43.20 -2.83 -6.55
C VAL A 147 44.32 -1.96 -7.05
N CYS A 148 45.09 -1.38 -6.12
CA CYS A 148 46.25 -0.59 -6.48
C CYS A 148 47.36 -1.50 -6.98
N ASN A 149 47.83 -1.28 -8.21
CA ASN A 149 48.90 -2.04 -8.84
C ASN A 149 50.26 -1.33 -8.76
N LEU A 150 50.27 -0.02 -8.46
CA LEU A 150 51.47 0.79 -8.28
C LEU A 150 51.24 1.81 -7.17
N HIS A 151 52.11 1.78 -6.14
CA HIS A 151 52.04 2.73 -5.03
C HIS A 151 52.17 4.18 -5.51
N HIS A 152 51.26 5.03 -5.04
CA HIS A 152 51.19 6.43 -5.45
C HIS A 152 50.42 7.26 -4.44
N THR A 153 50.48 8.55 -4.55
CA THR A 153 49.55 9.47 -3.91
C THR A 153 48.46 9.83 -4.93
N SER A 154 47.22 9.61 -4.59
CA SER A 154 46.08 9.91 -5.46
C SER A 154 46.01 11.40 -5.79
N ALA A 155 45.36 11.72 -6.91
CA ALA A 155 45.17 13.09 -7.37
C ALA A 155 44.64 14.02 -6.25
N ALA A 156 45.08 15.27 -6.27
CA ALA A 156 44.72 16.25 -5.25
C ALA A 156 43.29 16.83 -5.41
N THR A 157 42.62 16.57 -6.54
CA THR A 157 41.29 17.07 -6.81
C THR A 157 40.32 15.93 -7.08
N ALA A 158 39.12 16.03 -6.54
CA ALA A 158 38.03 15.07 -6.80
C ALA A 158 37.35 15.27 -8.18
N ALA A 159 37.71 16.32 -8.92
CA ALA A 159 37.05 16.68 -10.17
C ALA A 159 37.16 15.60 -11.26
N SER A 160 38.30 14.87 -11.26
CA SER A 160 38.53 13.77 -12.21
C SER A 160 38.62 12.39 -11.51
N GLY A 161 38.64 12.37 -10.20
CA GLY A 161 38.63 11.15 -9.40
C GLY A 161 39.78 10.17 -9.68
N LEU A 162 39.53 8.89 -9.46
CA LEU A 162 40.48 7.79 -9.69
C LEU A 162 40.96 7.73 -11.14
N GLU A 163 40.18 8.24 -12.08
CA GLU A 163 40.48 8.19 -13.52
C GLU A 163 41.79 8.90 -13.87
N GLN A 164 42.22 9.89 -13.08
CA GLN A 164 43.52 10.54 -13.29
C GLN A 164 44.68 9.59 -13.05
N ASP A 165 44.52 8.65 -12.19
CA ASP A 165 45.52 7.68 -11.80
C ASP A 165 45.18 6.27 -12.30
N GLN A 166 44.29 6.14 -13.28
CA GLN A 166 43.73 4.85 -13.72
C GLN A 166 44.78 3.79 -14.05
N ALA A 167 45.92 4.19 -14.61
CA ALA A 167 47.02 3.26 -14.92
C ALA A 167 47.63 2.59 -13.68
N LYS A 168 47.32 3.10 -12.48
CA LYS A 168 47.82 2.59 -11.20
C LYS A 168 46.79 1.72 -10.48
N TRP A 169 45.66 1.48 -11.13
CA TRP A 169 44.56 0.73 -10.59
C TRP A 169 44.10 -0.35 -11.56
N ASP A 170 43.91 -1.53 -11.06
CA ASP A 170 43.22 -2.60 -11.81
C ASP A 170 41.81 -2.79 -11.26
N SER A 171 40.86 -3.08 -12.15
CA SER A 171 39.50 -3.44 -11.72
C SER A 171 39.56 -4.80 -11.03
N PHE A 172 39.14 -4.85 -9.78
CA PHE A 172 39.15 -6.06 -8.98
C PHE A 172 37.80 -6.77 -9.05
N ASN A 173 36.71 -6.03 -8.84
CA ASN A 173 35.36 -6.59 -8.91
C ASN A 173 34.36 -5.52 -9.36
N PRO A 174 33.58 -5.80 -10.43
CA PRO A 174 32.46 -4.95 -10.82
C PRO A 174 31.29 -5.16 -9.85
N GLY A 175 30.71 -4.08 -9.41
CA GLY A 175 29.52 -4.05 -8.57
C GLY A 175 28.68 -2.84 -8.92
N ILE A 176 27.67 -2.59 -8.13
CA ILE A 176 26.82 -1.40 -8.21
C ILE A 176 26.76 -0.71 -6.86
N GLU A 177 26.67 0.61 -6.85
CA GLU A 177 26.51 1.42 -5.65
C GLU A 177 25.23 2.23 -5.74
N TYR A 178 24.27 1.98 -4.83
CA TYR A 178 23.03 2.76 -4.77
C TYR A 178 23.25 4.07 -4.02
N LYS A 179 23.01 5.19 -4.72
CA LYS A 179 23.23 6.56 -4.23
C LYS A 179 21.96 7.28 -3.76
N GLY A 180 20.81 6.60 -3.76
CA GLY A 180 19.53 7.27 -3.47
C GLY A 180 18.99 8.01 -4.68
N ASP A 181 18.28 9.12 -4.44
CA ASP A 181 17.71 9.94 -5.50
C ASP A 181 18.82 10.69 -6.26
N TRP A 182 18.62 10.88 -7.57
CA TRP A 182 19.52 11.71 -8.38
C TRP A 182 19.51 13.15 -7.89
N VAL A 183 20.70 13.75 -7.76
CA VAL A 183 20.91 15.12 -7.28
C VAL A 183 21.61 15.94 -8.34
N ALA A 184 20.99 17.07 -8.72
CA ALA A 184 21.47 17.97 -9.75
C ALA A 184 22.74 18.75 -9.38
N SER A 185 23.51 19.13 -10.38
CA SER A 185 24.50 20.23 -10.44
C SER A 185 25.80 20.10 -9.65
N VAL A 186 25.85 19.34 -8.60
CA VAL A 186 27.06 19.27 -7.72
C VAL A 186 27.54 17.85 -7.46
N THR A 187 26.70 16.86 -7.68
CA THR A 187 27.06 15.47 -7.40
C THR A 187 27.84 14.87 -8.56
N ARG A 188 28.99 14.31 -8.25
CA ARG A 188 29.77 13.53 -9.20
C ARG A 188 29.32 12.08 -9.12
N TYR A 189 28.81 11.59 -10.22
CA TYR A 189 28.44 10.19 -10.38
C TYR A 189 29.53 9.41 -11.09
N LYS A 190 29.76 8.21 -10.63
CA LYS A 190 30.80 7.28 -11.09
C LYS A 190 30.16 6.13 -11.84
N VAL A 191 30.95 5.41 -12.62
CA VAL A 191 30.46 4.23 -13.32
C VAL A 191 29.88 3.22 -12.32
N ASN A 192 28.74 2.65 -12.66
CA ASN A 192 27.93 1.74 -11.84
C ASN A 192 27.33 2.34 -10.55
N ASP A 193 27.37 3.66 -10.37
CA ASP A 193 26.46 4.30 -9.42
C ASP A 193 25.03 4.13 -9.93
N VAL A 194 24.13 3.71 -9.04
CA VAL A 194 22.70 3.55 -9.32
C VAL A 194 21.93 4.63 -8.57
N VAL A 195 21.08 5.35 -9.27
CA VAL A 195 20.23 6.39 -8.68
C VAL A 195 18.77 6.10 -8.97
N LYS A 196 17.90 6.57 -8.10
CA LYS A 196 16.46 6.68 -8.41
C LYS A 196 16.22 8.02 -9.11
N TYR A 197 15.55 7.97 -10.25
CA TYR A 197 15.01 9.15 -10.92
C TYR A 197 13.64 8.81 -11.51
N GLY A 198 12.61 9.48 -10.99
CA GLY A 198 11.23 9.08 -11.23
C GLY A 198 10.93 7.71 -10.67
N ALA A 199 10.11 6.98 -11.37
CA ALA A 199 9.74 5.61 -11.00
C ALA A 199 10.89 4.59 -11.20
N GLY A 200 11.92 4.93 -11.97
CA GLY A 200 12.98 4.00 -12.39
C GLY A 200 14.29 4.13 -11.62
N LEU A 201 15.08 3.07 -11.70
CA LEU A 201 16.48 3.10 -11.31
C LEU A 201 17.35 3.23 -12.56
N TRP A 202 18.37 4.07 -12.44
CA TRP A 202 19.29 4.39 -13.52
C TRP A 202 20.72 4.11 -13.09
N ILE A 203 21.49 3.47 -13.96
CA ILE A 203 22.90 3.17 -13.72
C ILE A 203 23.79 4.12 -14.53
N CYS A 204 24.76 4.71 -13.86
CA CYS A 204 25.75 5.55 -14.50
C CYS A 204 26.70 4.70 -15.37
N VAL A 205 26.73 4.95 -16.66
CA VAL A 205 27.61 4.26 -17.63
C VAL A 205 28.83 5.09 -18.00
N THR A 206 28.78 6.40 -17.74
CA THR A 206 29.92 7.31 -17.95
C THR A 206 29.98 8.28 -16.78
N GLN A 207 31.09 8.28 -16.08
CA GLN A 207 31.28 9.18 -14.94
C GLN A 207 31.20 10.65 -15.33
N HIS A 208 30.48 11.42 -14.54
CA HIS A 208 30.26 12.83 -14.82
C HIS A 208 29.84 13.58 -13.55
N THR A 209 29.90 14.89 -13.60
CA THR A 209 29.18 15.73 -12.65
C THR A 209 27.78 15.97 -13.19
N ALA A 210 26.76 15.78 -12.37
CA ALA A 210 25.37 15.95 -12.77
C ALA A 210 25.10 17.33 -13.35
N ASP A 211 24.33 17.37 -14.42
CA ASP A 211 23.82 18.60 -15.01
C ASP A 211 22.70 19.20 -14.12
N ALA A 212 22.13 20.34 -14.52
CA ALA A 212 20.98 20.92 -13.86
C ALA A 212 19.69 20.09 -14.04
N ALA A 213 19.64 19.25 -15.07
CA ALA A 213 18.50 18.39 -15.37
C ALA A 213 18.99 16.98 -15.75
N PHE A 214 18.36 15.95 -15.18
CA PHE A 214 18.66 14.55 -15.47
C PHE A 214 18.57 14.22 -16.97
N LEU A 215 17.60 14.80 -17.65
CA LEU A 215 17.38 14.57 -19.09
C LEU A 215 18.59 14.96 -19.94
N THR A 216 19.33 16.00 -19.56
CA THR A 216 20.57 16.42 -20.24
C THR A 216 21.61 15.31 -20.16
N ASP A 217 21.83 14.77 -18.96
CA ASP A 217 22.79 13.68 -18.72
C ASP A 217 22.38 12.38 -19.41
N SER A 218 21.09 12.07 -19.35
CA SER A 218 20.51 10.87 -19.98
C SER A 218 20.61 10.93 -21.50
N THR A 219 20.28 12.09 -22.10
CA THR A 219 20.38 12.29 -23.56
C THR A 219 21.83 12.25 -24.03
N ALA A 220 22.78 12.68 -23.20
CA ALA A 220 24.20 12.55 -23.46
C ALA A 220 24.74 11.11 -23.32
N GLY A 221 23.88 10.13 -23.01
CA GLY A 221 24.24 8.73 -22.87
C GLY A 221 25.05 8.42 -21.61
N ARG A 222 24.94 9.26 -20.56
CA ARG A 222 25.67 9.06 -19.29
C ARG A 222 24.96 8.09 -18.36
N TRP A 223 23.67 7.90 -18.56
CA TRP A 223 22.80 7.01 -17.82
C TRP A 223 22.19 5.94 -18.72
N SER A 224 22.08 4.74 -18.21
CA SER A 224 21.28 3.67 -18.78
C SER A 224 20.18 3.29 -17.80
N GLN A 225 19.00 3.02 -18.30
CA GLN A 225 17.92 2.54 -17.45
C GLN A 225 18.29 1.15 -16.92
N PHE A 226 18.30 0.99 -15.61
CA PHE A 226 18.68 -0.23 -14.92
C PHE A 226 17.46 -1.07 -14.54
N VAL A 227 16.45 -0.41 -14.01
CA VAL A 227 15.16 -1.02 -13.67
C VAL A 227 14.05 -0.07 -14.04
N GLU A 228 13.05 -0.57 -14.76
CA GLU A 228 11.78 0.13 -14.92
C GLU A 228 10.97 -0.03 -13.64
N GLY A 229 10.37 1.05 -13.19
CA GLY A 229 9.51 1.05 -12.03
C GLY A 229 8.25 1.84 -12.28
N THR A 230 7.36 1.83 -11.31
CA THR A 230 6.18 2.68 -11.30
C THR A 230 6.11 3.43 -9.99
N GLU A 231 5.72 4.71 -10.05
CA GLU A 231 5.55 5.57 -8.89
C GLU A 231 4.15 6.18 -8.92
N TYR A 232 3.43 6.12 -7.80
CA TYR A 232 2.09 6.68 -7.71
C TYR A 232 2.15 8.14 -7.25
N GLU A 233 1.77 9.07 -8.15
CA GLU A 233 1.80 10.51 -7.98
C GLU A 233 0.44 11.12 -7.59
N ASP A 234 -0.51 10.28 -7.14
CA ASP A 234 -1.87 10.67 -6.75
C ASP A 234 -2.67 11.25 -7.93
N THR A 235 -3.26 12.42 -7.77
CA THR A 235 -4.17 13.02 -8.76
C THR A 235 -3.40 13.85 -9.77
N TRP A 236 -3.68 13.64 -11.07
CA TRP A 236 -3.09 14.43 -12.13
C TRP A 236 -3.33 15.94 -11.95
N ASN A 237 -2.29 16.72 -12.13
CA ASN A 237 -2.32 18.17 -12.10
C ASN A 237 -1.61 18.76 -13.33
N ASN A 238 -2.11 19.88 -13.84
CA ASN A 238 -1.40 20.64 -14.86
C ASN A 238 -0.17 21.33 -14.26
N ALA A 239 0.76 21.74 -15.12
CA ALA A 239 2.05 22.34 -14.75
C ALA A 239 2.97 21.45 -13.89
N THR A 240 2.68 20.18 -13.74
CA THR A 240 3.51 19.21 -13.07
C THR A 240 4.39 18.47 -14.08
N LEU A 241 5.65 18.27 -13.72
CA LEU A 241 6.57 17.42 -14.47
C LEU A 241 6.28 15.97 -14.11
N TYR A 242 5.91 15.18 -15.10
CA TYR A 242 5.74 13.75 -14.97
C TYR A 242 6.88 13.01 -15.63
N GLN A 243 7.31 11.94 -15.00
CA GLN A 243 8.40 11.10 -15.45
C GLN A 243 7.89 9.77 -16.02
N HIS A 244 8.72 9.08 -16.76
CA HIS A 244 8.37 7.74 -17.24
C HIS A 244 8.07 6.81 -16.08
N GLY A 245 6.92 6.13 -16.12
CA GLY A 245 6.49 5.21 -15.07
C GLY A 245 5.67 5.85 -13.94
N ASP A 246 5.49 7.18 -13.94
CA ASP A 246 4.61 7.84 -12.98
C ASP A 246 3.16 7.45 -13.25
N ILE A 247 2.46 7.02 -12.21
CA ILE A 247 1.04 6.67 -12.29
C ILE A 247 0.24 7.77 -11.61
N VAL A 248 -0.71 8.31 -12.35
CA VAL A 248 -1.62 9.33 -11.85
C VAL A 248 -3.06 8.87 -11.94
N ARG A 249 -3.88 9.35 -11.03
CA ARG A 249 -5.33 9.20 -11.12
C ARG A 249 -5.94 10.40 -11.84
N TYR A 250 -6.75 10.11 -12.84
CA TYR A 250 -7.59 11.11 -13.50
C TYR A 250 -9.02 10.60 -13.59
N GLY A 251 -9.94 11.28 -12.88
CA GLY A 251 -11.30 10.76 -12.72
C GLY A 251 -11.33 9.45 -11.94
N GLY A 252 -11.95 8.43 -12.51
CA GLY A 252 -11.95 7.07 -11.99
C GLY A 252 -10.77 6.22 -12.42
N ASN A 253 -10.05 6.62 -13.45
CA ASN A 253 -9.00 5.84 -14.08
C ASN A 253 -7.61 6.21 -13.58
N GLN A 254 -6.68 5.28 -13.72
CA GLN A 254 -5.26 5.52 -13.52
C GLN A 254 -4.52 5.45 -14.86
N TYR A 255 -3.58 6.35 -15.03
CA TYR A 255 -2.76 6.47 -16.24
C TYR A 255 -1.29 6.42 -15.86
N ILE A 256 -0.48 5.78 -16.70
CA ILE A 256 0.97 5.71 -16.55
C ILE A 256 1.65 6.58 -17.61
N ALA A 257 2.60 7.39 -17.18
CA ALA A 257 3.37 8.25 -18.08
C ALA A 257 4.37 7.41 -18.89
N LYS A 258 4.30 7.54 -20.22
CA LYS A 258 5.20 6.88 -21.20
C LYS A 258 6.47 7.64 -21.45
N THR A 259 6.44 8.94 -21.20
CA THR A 259 7.56 9.85 -21.50
C THR A 259 7.67 10.91 -20.43
N ILE A 260 8.86 11.45 -20.26
CA ILE A 260 9.07 12.62 -19.39
C ILE A 260 8.42 13.83 -20.10
N HIS A 261 7.49 14.49 -19.41
CA HIS A 261 6.81 15.67 -19.95
C HIS A 261 6.21 16.52 -18.82
N THR A 262 6.03 17.79 -19.12
CA THR A 262 5.25 18.69 -18.27
C THR A 262 3.87 18.84 -18.89
N ALA A 263 2.83 18.64 -18.11
CA ALA A 263 1.46 18.95 -18.54
C ALA A 263 1.30 20.48 -18.59
N ALA A 264 1.41 21.05 -19.79
CA ALA A 264 1.55 22.49 -19.94
C ALA A 264 0.25 23.27 -19.70
N VAL A 265 -0.90 22.68 -20.04
CA VAL A 265 -2.23 23.29 -19.91
C VAL A 265 -3.27 22.30 -19.39
N ALA A 266 -4.31 22.82 -18.76
CA ALA A 266 -5.37 22.01 -18.17
C ALA A 266 -6.14 21.11 -19.15
N SER A 267 -6.06 21.38 -20.45
CA SER A 267 -6.66 20.55 -21.51
C SER A 267 -5.79 19.37 -21.96
N GLU A 268 -4.52 19.33 -21.56
CA GLU A 268 -3.61 18.21 -21.85
C GLU A 268 -3.76 17.09 -20.83
N THR A 269 -4.98 16.63 -20.65
CA THR A 269 -5.31 15.57 -19.67
C THR A 269 -4.85 14.19 -20.16
N PRO A 270 -4.60 13.22 -19.26
CA PRO A 270 -4.15 11.88 -19.65
C PRO A 270 -4.98 11.23 -20.77
N PRO A 271 -6.33 11.23 -20.72
CA PRO A 271 -7.12 10.63 -21.81
C PRO A 271 -7.04 11.38 -23.15
N THR A 272 -6.64 12.66 -23.16
CA THR A 272 -6.47 13.44 -24.41
C THR A 272 -5.06 13.34 -24.99
N GLN A 273 -4.09 12.90 -24.20
CA GLN A 273 -2.66 12.85 -24.53
C GLN A 273 -2.10 11.41 -24.53
N MET A 274 -2.74 10.51 -25.26
CA MET A 274 -2.34 9.10 -25.35
C MET A 274 -0.94 8.85 -25.94
N SER A 275 -0.32 9.86 -26.54
CA SER A 275 1.09 9.81 -26.93
C SER A 275 2.04 9.86 -25.70
N ARG A 276 1.59 10.46 -24.62
CA ARG A 276 2.35 10.67 -23.37
C ARG A 276 1.90 9.74 -22.24
N TRP A 277 0.67 9.26 -22.32
CA TRP A 277 0.04 8.45 -21.29
C TRP A 277 -0.51 7.15 -21.87
N ASP A 278 -0.42 6.08 -21.12
CA ASP A 278 -1.23 4.87 -21.33
C ASP A 278 -2.23 4.70 -20.19
N LEU A 279 -3.37 4.13 -20.52
CA LEU A 279 -4.34 3.72 -19.51
C LEU A 279 -3.72 2.55 -18.72
N TYR A 280 -3.48 2.77 -17.43
CA TYR A 280 -2.90 1.76 -16.56
C TYR A 280 -3.98 0.85 -15.97
N THR A 281 -5.04 1.45 -15.48
CA THR A 281 -6.20 0.71 -14.92
C THR A 281 -7.47 1.52 -15.09
N GLU A 282 -8.54 0.86 -15.49
CA GLU A 282 -9.89 1.41 -15.42
C GLU A 282 -10.42 1.26 -14.00
N GLY A 283 -11.13 2.27 -13.53
CA GLY A 283 -11.72 2.26 -12.21
C GLY A 283 -12.88 3.21 -12.08
N PHE A 284 -13.44 3.26 -10.89
CA PHE A 284 -14.56 4.12 -10.57
C PHE A 284 -14.21 5.06 -9.43
N LYS A 285 -14.66 6.31 -9.53
CA LYS A 285 -14.62 7.27 -8.44
C LYS A 285 -16.02 7.79 -8.16
N PHE A 286 -16.58 7.44 -7.03
CA PHE A 286 -17.89 7.92 -6.64
C PHE A 286 -17.86 9.40 -6.20
N GLN A 287 -18.73 10.23 -6.81
CA GLN A 287 -18.78 11.68 -6.63
C GLN A 287 -20.06 12.19 -5.95
N SER A 288 -20.90 11.37 -5.42
CA SER A 288 -22.21 11.75 -4.86
C SER A 288 -23.28 12.04 -5.92
N ALA A 289 -24.26 12.90 -5.58
CA ALA A 289 -25.31 13.29 -6.50
C ALA A 289 -24.76 14.20 -7.60
N TRP A 290 -25.24 13.97 -8.81
CA TRP A 290 -24.92 14.84 -9.95
C TRP A 290 -25.43 16.26 -9.74
N THR A 291 -24.63 17.23 -10.16
CA THR A 291 -25.02 18.65 -10.17
C THR A 291 -24.71 19.28 -11.52
N ASN A 292 -25.55 20.21 -11.96
CA ASN A 292 -25.37 20.91 -13.25
C ASN A 292 -24.23 21.92 -13.28
N THR A 293 -23.60 22.21 -12.16
CA THR A 293 -22.50 23.17 -12.02
C THR A 293 -21.13 22.51 -11.92
N THR A 294 -21.08 21.17 -11.85
CA THR A 294 -19.85 20.41 -11.70
C THR A 294 -19.47 19.73 -13.02
N SER A 295 -18.23 19.87 -13.42
CA SER A 295 -17.65 19.07 -14.49
C SER A 295 -17.15 17.75 -13.94
N TYR A 296 -17.46 16.67 -14.62
CA TYR A 296 -17.07 15.32 -14.22
C TYR A 296 -16.05 14.76 -15.20
N LYS A 297 -15.19 13.89 -14.69
CA LYS A 297 -14.13 13.25 -15.48
C LYS A 297 -14.51 11.81 -15.81
N ILE A 298 -13.87 11.27 -16.83
CA ILE A 298 -14.02 9.85 -17.21
C ILE A 298 -13.83 8.94 -15.99
N GLY A 299 -14.68 7.92 -15.86
CA GLY A 299 -14.64 6.97 -14.74
C GLY A 299 -15.26 7.49 -13.43
N GLU A 300 -15.73 8.73 -13.37
CA GLU A 300 -16.47 9.21 -12.20
C GLU A 300 -17.91 8.71 -12.24
N VAL A 301 -18.40 8.34 -11.06
CA VAL A 301 -19.75 7.78 -10.87
C VAL A 301 -20.57 8.75 -10.06
N VAL A 302 -21.75 9.08 -10.56
CA VAL A 302 -22.71 9.98 -9.93
C VAL A 302 -24.06 9.30 -9.72
N SER A 303 -24.80 9.74 -8.72
CA SER A 303 -26.21 9.38 -8.59
C SER A 303 -27.10 10.51 -9.10
N MET A 304 -28.14 10.15 -9.81
CA MET A 304 -29.19 11.09 -10.23
C MET A 304 -30.53 10.36 -10.21
N GLY A 305 -31.46 10.87 -9.40
CA GLY A 305 -32.69 10.13 -9.12
C GLY A 305 -32.40 8.78 -8.49
N GLY A 306 -33.08 7.74 -8.94
CA GLY A 306 -32.84 6.37 -8.51
C GLY A 306 -31.68 5.66 -9.19
N TYR A 307 -30.96 6.32 -10.08
CA TYR A 307 -29.95 5.68 -10.93
C TYR A 307 -28.53 6.14 -10.60
N THR A 308 -27.57 5.27 -10.89
CA THR A 308 -26.15 5.63 -10.90
C THR A 308 -25.61 5.59 -12.32
N TYR A 309 -24.75 6.57 -12.62
CA TYR A 309 -24.20 6.77 -13.95
C TYR A 309 -22.68 6.87 -13.87
N LEU A 310 -22.02 6.25 -14.84
CA LEU A 310 -20.58 6.33 -15.06
C LEU A 310 -20.29 7.31 -16.18
N ALA A 311 -19.38 8.24 -15.96
CA ALA A 311 -18.87 9.11 -17.00
C ALA A 311 -17.97 8.33 -17.96
N LEU A 312 -18.36 8.26 -19.23
CA LEU A 312 -17.62 7.61 -20.32
C LEU A 312 -16.48 8.49 -20.88
N GLN A 313 -16.58 9.77 -20.66
CA GLN A 313 -15.61 10.79 -21.02
C GLN A 313 -15.80 12.00 -20.12
N ASP A 314 -14.91 12.98 -20.22
CA ASP A 314 -15.06 14.22 -19.48
C ASP A 314 -16.38 14.90 -19.84
N SER A 315 -17.19 15.13 -18.83
CA SER A 315 -18.51 15.72 -18.93
C SER A 315 -18.45 17.18 -18.46
N PRO A 316 -18.39 18.14 -19.39
CA PRO A 316 -18.22 19.54 -19.03
C PRO A 316 -19.48 20.14 -18.44
N SER A 317 -19.28 21.10 -17.54
CA SER A 317 -20.30 22.08 -17.15
C SER A 317 -19.69 23.46 -17.31
N ASN A 318 -20.22 24.23 -18.24
CA ASN A 318 -19.71 25.56 -18.57
C ASN A 318 -20.81 26.62 -18.48
N THR A 319 -20.42 27.81 -18.13
CA THR A 319 -21.32 28.97 -18.07
C THR A 319 -21.01 29.94 -19.20
N TYR A 320 -22.04 30.41 -19.83
CA TYR A 320 -21.97 31.33 -20.95
C TYR A 320 -22.91 32.54 -20.73
N THR A 321 -22.53 33.67 -21.24
CA THR A 321 -23.42 34.86 -21.24
C THR A 321 -24.29 34.82 -22.47
N VAL A 322 -25.60 34.94 -22.31
CA VAL A 322 -26.57 35.15 -23.37
C VAL A 322 -26.90 36.65 -23.44
N THR A 323 -26.70 37.24 -24.59
CA THR A 323 -26.86 38.70 -24.79
C THR A 323 -28.10 39.09 -25.55
N ALA A 324 -28.66 38.20 -26.35
CA ALA A 324 -29.88 38.46 -27.09
C ALA A 324 -30.62 37.16 -27.43
N VAL A 325 -31.89 37.26 -27.66
CA VAL A 325 -32.72 36.21 -28.26
C VAL A 325 -33.40 36.78 -29.50
N THR A 326 -33.53 35.97 -30.53
CA THR A 326 -34.18 36.36 -31.79
C THR A 326 -35.34 35.41 -32.04
N ALA A 327 -36.53 35.99 -32.21
CA ALA A 327 -37.73 35.28 -32.59
C ALA A 327 -37.77 35.11 -34.11
N GLY A 328 -37.55 33.91 -34.60
CA GLY A 328 -37.50 33.58 -36.02
C GLY A 328 -38.58 32.61 -36.47
N GLY A 329 -39.57 32.34 -35.59
CA GLY A 329 -40.57 31.27 -35.76
C GLY A 329 -39.99 29.91 -35.44
N VAL A 330 -40.81 28.87 -35.38
CA VAL A 330 -40.57 27.54 -34.84
C VAL A 330 -39.30 26.81 -35.34
N THR A 331 -38.57 27.37 -36.27
CA THR A 331 -37.33 26.78 -36.82
C THR A 331 -36.09 27.67 -36.69
N ALA A 332 -36.27 28.96 -36.30
CA ALA A 332 -35.19 29.95 -36.33
C ALA A 332 -35.01 30.75 -35.02
N ASP A 333 -35.69 30.35 -33.97
CA ASP A 333 -35.58 30.95 -32.65
C ASP A 333 -34.18 30.68 -32.04
N THR A 334 -33.40 31.74 -31.86
CA THR A 334 -31.99 31.62 -31.46
C THR A 334 -31.66 32.39 -30.19
N PHE A 335 -30.70 31.89 -29.45
CA PHE A 335 -30.03 32.54 -28.31
C PHE A 335 -28.62 32.92 -28.74
N THR A 336 -28.30 34.21 -28.72
CA THR A 336 -26.93 34.72 -28.96
C THR A 336 -26.10 34.55 -27.70
N ILE A 337 -25.03 33.77 -27.82
CA ILE A 337 -24.23 33.31 -26.67
C ILE A 337 -22.77 33.74 -26.83
N SER A 338 -22.09 34.02 -25.70
CA SER A 338 -20.70 34.52 -25.67
C SER A 338 -19.68 33.60 -26.36
N SER A 339 -19.93 32.31 -26.35
CA SER A 339 -19.12 31.29 -27.02
C SER A 339 -19.95 30.03 -27.23
N THR A 340 -19.68 29.31 -28.30
CA THR A 340 -20.26 27.97 -28.56
C THR A 340 -19.25 26.85 -28.35
N ALA A 341 -18.02 27.18 -27.92
CA ALA A 341 -16.99 26.19 -27.63
C ALA A 341 -17.42 25.27 -26.50
N GLY A 342 -17.32 23.96 -26.71
CA GLY A 342 -17.69 22.94 -25.73
C GLY A 342 -19.20 22.68 -25.64
N ILE A 343 -20.04 23.34 -26.44
CA ILE A 343 -21.47 23.06 -26.50
C ILE A 343 -21.74 21.99 -27.56
N VAL A 344 -22.46 20.96 -27.16
CA VAL A 344 -22.85 19.86 -28.05
C VAL A 344 -24.36 19.68 -28.00
N VAL A 345 -24.95 19.33 -29.14
CA VAL A 345 -26.40 19.01 -29.26
C VAL A 345 -26.78 17.92 -28.22
N GLY A 346 -27.89 18.16 -27.54
CA GLY A 346 -28.39 17.27 -26.50
C GLY A 346 -27.89 17.56 -25.08
N MET A 347 -26.98 18.52 -24.91
CA MET A 347 -26.63 19.00 -23.57
C MET A 347 -27.78 19.77 -22.94
N ALA A 348 -27.93 19.66 -21.62
CA ALA A 348 -28.91 20.43 -20.87
C ALA A 348 -28.44 21.89 -20.70
N VAL A 349 -29.40 22.82 -20.77
CA VAL A 349 -29.19 24.24 -20.57
C VAL A 349 -30.11 24.75 -19.48
N ARG A 350 -29.56 25.46 -18.51
CA ARG A 350 -30.32 26.17 -17.50
C ARG A 350 -29.98 27.66 -17.54
N PHE A 351 -30.99 28.51 -17.63
CA PHE A 351 -30.83 29.94 -17.62
C PHE A 351 -30.96 30.50 -16.21
N THR A 352 -30.13 31.47 -15.87
CA THR A 352 -30.15 32.13 -14.54
C THR A 352 -29.91 33.63 -14.70
N GLY A 353 -30.19 34.40 -13.66
CA GLY A 353 -30.14 35.85 -13.68
C GLY A 353 -31.47 36.46 -14.13
N THR A 354 -31.43 37.66 -14.72
CA THR A 354 -32.61 38.32 -15.28
C THR A 354 -32.92 37.72 -16.65
N THR A 355 -33.82 36.73 -16.67
CA THR A 355 -34.18 36.03 -17.91
C THR A 355 -35.03 36.87 -18.83
N PHE A 356 -34.90 36.66 -20.15
CA PHE A 356 -35.66 37.25 -21.23
C PHE A 356 -35.90 36.22 -22.32
N GLY A 357 -36.75 36.52 -23.31
CA GLY A 357 -37.10 35.57 -24.37
C GLY A 357 -37.99 34.44 -23.90
N ASN A 358 -38.86 34.73 -22.95
CA ASN A 358 -39.82 33.82 -22.33
C ASN A 358 -39.22 32.49 -21.76
N VAL A 359 -37.92 32.50 -21.41
CA VAL A 359 -37.31 31.38 -20.67
C VAL A 359 -37.43 31.60 -19.18
N PHE A 360 -37.49 30.48 -18.44
CA PHE A 360 -37.65 30.45 -16.98
C PHE A 360 -36.37 29.91 -16.33
N THR A 361 -35.99 30.49 -15.19
CA THR A 361 -34.84 30.04 -14.39
C THR A 361 -35.04 28.64 -13.79
N THR A 362 -36.28 28.23 -13.63
CA THR A 362 -36.67 26.95 -13.05
C THR A 362 -36.78 25.84 -14.10
N ALA A 363 -36.77 26.20 -15.40
CA ALA A 363 -36.93 25.23 -16.49
C ALA A 363 -35.59 24.65 -16.96
N ARG A 364 -35.66 23.42 -17.43
CA ARG A 364 -34.56 22.72 -18.11
C ARG A 364 -34.82 22.77 -19.60
N TYR A 365 -33.79 23.14 -20.34
CA TYR A 365 -33.78 23.14 -21.80
C TYR A 365 -32.66 22.25 -22.30
N TYR A 366 -32.72 21.88 -23.59
CA TYR A 366 -31.69 21.04 -24.21
C TYR A 366 -31.22 21.72 -25.50
N VAL A 367 -29.91 21.74 -25.71
CA VAL A 367 -29.31 22.26 -26.96
C VAL A 367 -29.81 21.44 -28.14
N LYS A 368 -30.48 22.09 -29.08
CA LYS A 368 -30.98 21.46 -30.30
C LYS A 368 -30.07 21.67 -31.49
N THR A 369 -29.58 22.90 -31.70
CA THR A 369 -28.56 23.20 -32.71
C THR A 369 -27.51 24.14 -32.15
N VAL A 370 -26.33 24.09 -32.74
CA VAL A 370 -25.21 24.96 -32.42
C VAL A 370 -24.78 25.66 -33.70
N GLY A 371 -24.87 27.01 -33.71
CA GLY A 371 -24.45 27.86 -34.78
C GLY A 371 -23.20 28.69 -34.43
N ALA A 372 -22.80 29.62 -35.31
CA ALA A 372 -21.70 30.54 -35.04
C ALA A 372 -22.16 31.61 -34.03
N GLY A 373 -21.84 31.43 -32.73
CA GLY A 373 -22.24 32.37 -31.68
C GLY A 373 -23.73 32.24 -31.26
N THR A 374 -24.44 31.23 -31.69
CA THR A 374 -25.87 31.03 -31.38
C THR A 374 -26.18 29.57 -31.06
N ILE A 375 -27.20 29.39 -30.25
CA ILE A 375 -27.80 28.05 -30.02
C ILE A 375 -29.32 28.14 -30.20
N THR A 376 -29.94 27.02 -30.55
CA THR A 376 -31.37 26.82 -30.37
C THR A 376 -31.58 25.78 -29.26
N VAL A 377 -32.68 25.87 -28.58
CA VAL A 377 -32.97 24.91 -27.48
C VAL A 377 -34.35 24.30 -27.69
N SER A 378 -34.59 23.20 -27.01
CA SER A 378 -35.89 22.51 -26.87
C SER A 378 -36.19 22.24 -25.40
N THR A 379 -37.46 22.00 -25.06
CA THR A 379 -37.88 21.66 -23.68
C THR A 379 -37.70 20.20 -23.37
N THR A 380 -37.52 19.35 -24.36
CA THR A 380 -37.28 17.90 -24.21
C THR A 380 -36.10 17.50 -25.09
N PRO A 381 -35.33 16.44 -24.73
CA PRO A 381 -34.22 15.98 -25.56
C PRO A 381 -34.69 15.64 -26.98
N GLY A 382 -34.06 16.31 -27.98
CA GLY A 382 -34.44 16.14 -29.40
C GLY A 382 -35.79 16.70 -29.80
N GLY A 383 -36.50 17.38 -28.90
CA GLY A 383 -37.84 17.95 -29.14
C GLY A 383 -37.87 19.08 -30.16
N THR A 384 -39.04 19.71 -30.32
CA THR A 384 -39.24 20.87 -31.17
C THR A 384 -38.46 22.08 -30.62
N THR A 385 -38.04 23.00 -31.52
CA THR A 385 -37.35 24.22 -31.08
C THR A 385 -38.27 25.01 -30.16
N PHE A 386 -37.71 25.50 -29.05
CA PHE A 386 -38.42 26.36 -28.12
C PHE A 386 -38.82 27.66 -28.80
N ASN A 387 -40.11 28.03 -28.67
CA ASN A 387 -40.64 29.20 -29.34
C ASN A 387 -40.38 30.48 -28.57
N ILE A 388 -39.59 31.37 -29.15
CA ILE A 388 -39.33 32.72 -28.62
C ILE A 388 -40.41 33.64 -29.19
N THR A 389 -41.14 34.31 -28.34
CA THR A 389 -42.35 35.09 -28.74
C THR A 389 -41.99 36.50 -29.22
N ALA A 390 -40.84 37.04 -28.85
CA ALA A 390 -40.37 38.35 -29.27
C ALA A 390 -38.86 38.47 -29.11
N ASP A 391 -38.22 39.28 -29.96
CA ASP A 391 -36.83 39.66 -29.82
C ASP A 391 -36.60 40.35 -28.48
N ALA A 392 -35.51 40.01 -27.83
CA ALA A 392 -35.10 40.65 -26.59
C ALA A 392 -33.58 40.66 -26.45
N ALA A 393 -33.06 41.67 -25.77
CA ALA A 393 -31.66 41.79 -25.45
C ALA A 393 -31.48 42.07 -23.96
N GLY A 394 -30.40 41.59 -23.39
CA GLY A 394 -30.09 41.74 -21.99
C GLY A 394 -28.82 40.96 -21.62
N THR A 395 -28.72 40.57 -20.36
CA THR A 395 -27.64 39.72 -19.89
C THR A 395 -28.22 38.66 -18.98
N MET A 396 -28.21 37.41 -19.41
CA MET A 396 -28.51 36.25 -18.57
C MET A 396 -27.42 35.21 -18.73
N THR A 397 -27.32 34.31 -17.78
CA THR A 397 -26.34 33.24 -17.77
C THR A 397 -26.98 31.94 -18.23
N ALA A 398 -26.34 31.25 -19.18
CA ALA A 398 -26.69 29.88 -19.57
C ALA A 398 -25.65 28.92 -19.02
N THR A 399 -26.03 28.03 -18.11
CA THR A 399 -25.20 26.89 -17.68
C THR A 399 -25.52 25.70 -18.57
N VAL A 400 -24.51 25.26 -19.34
CA VAL A 400 -24.64 24.13 -20.27
C VAL A 400 -23.86 22.97 -19.73
N SER A 401 -24.49 21.82 -19.54
CA SER A 401 -23.89 20.63 -18.97
C SER A 401 -24.36 19.35 -19.67
N ALA A 402 -23.49 18.35 -19.71
CA ALA A 402 -23.85 17.03 -20.18
C ALA A 402 -24.51 16.26 -19.02
N GLU A 403 -25.80 16.37 -18.91
CA GLU A 403 -26.60 15.78 -17.85
C GLU A 403 -26.91 14.29 -18.12
N PRO A 404 -26.81 13.35 -17.11
CA PRO A 404 -27.38 12.02 -17.27
C PRO A 404 -28.88 12.09 -17.60
N PRO A 405 -29.43 11.23 -18.46
CA PRO A 405 -28.84 10.05 -19.10
C PRO A 405 -28.24 10.29 -20.50
N ASN A 406 -27.62 11.44 -20.78
CA ASN A 406 -26.99 11.67 -22.08
C ASN A 406 -25.97 10.56 -22.40
N VAL A 407 -26.34 9.65 -23.30
CA VAL A 407 -25.57 8.43 -23.62
C VAL A 407 -24.19 8.67 -24.24
N THR A 408 -23.92 9.89 -24.72
CA THR A 408 -22.59 10.27 -25.21
C THR A 408 -21.60 10.39 -24.06
N TYR A 409 -22.07 10.87 -22.93
CA TYR A 409 -21.22 11.16 -21.76
C TYR A 409 -21.38 10.16 -20.63
N TRP A 410 -22.53 9.48 -20.54
CA TRP A 410 -22.89 8.68 -19.39
C TRP A 410 -23.39 7.29 -19.77
N SER A 411 -22.90 6.29 -19.05
CA SER A 411 -23.45 4.94 -19.04
C SER A 411 -24.18 4.68 -17.74
N ARG A 412 -25.35 4.11 -17.82
CA ARG A 412 -26.09 3.69 -16.63
C ARG A 412 -25.46 2.44 -16.04
N LEU A 413 -25.00 2.52 -14.79
CA LEU A 413 -24.45 1.37 -14.05
C LEU A 413 -25.53 0.59 -13.35
N ASN A 414 -26.45 1.27 -12.72
CA ASN A 414 -27.50 0.63 -11.93
C ASN A 414 -28.81 1.41 -12.05
N ALA A 415 -29.91 0.67 -12.03
CA ALA A 415 -31.26 1.21 -11.93
C ALA A 415 -31.78 0.95 -10.51
N GLY A 416 -32.21 2.01 -9.86
CA GLY A 416 -32.78 1.96 -8.52
C GLY A 416 -33.98 2.89 -8.42
N ILE A 417 -34.39 3.13 -7.22
CA ILE A 417 -35.52 4.00 -6.88
C ILE A 417 -35.05 5.01 -5.84
N SER A 418 -35.35 6.28 -6.10
CA SER A 418 -35.13 7.37 -5.16
C SER A 418 -36.46 7.85 -4.62
N TRP A 419 -36.76 7.54 -3.36
CA TRP A 419 -38.05 7.92 -2.76
C TRP A 419 -38.04 9.42 -2.43
N GLN A 420 -38.98 10.16 -3.05
CA GLN A 420 -39.14 11.61 -2.93
C GLN A 420 -40.28 12.04 -1.98
N GLY A 421 -40.99 11.11 -1.42
CA GLY A 421 -42.15 11.39 -0.57
C GLY A 421 -43.44 11.59 -1.35
N GLU A 422 -44.30 12.49 -0.89
CA GLU A 422 -45.52 12.87 -1.61
C GLU A 422 -45.15 13.64 -2.88
N TRP A 423 -45.91 13.39 -3.94
CA TRP A 423 -45.80 14.22 -5.13
C TRP A 423 -46.12 15.68 -4.79
N SER A 424 -45.38 16.59 -5.31
CA SER A 424 -45.64 18.01 -5.18
C SER A 424 -45.56 18.71 -6.52
N ASP A 425 -46.28 19.77 -6.62
CA ASP A 425 -46.27 20.70 -7.73
C ASP A 425 -44.97 21.49 -7.78
N ASP A 426 -44.67 22.04 -8.95
CA ASP A 426 -43.50 22.91 -9.22
C ASP A 426 -42.16 22.29 -8.78
N ARG A 427 -42.07 20.99 -8.82
CA ARG A 427 -40.89 20.22 -8.46
C ARG A 427 -40.28 19.52 -9.67
N GLU A 428 -38.94 19.51 -9.73
CA GLU A 428 -38.20 18.76 -10.71
C GLU A 428 -38.12 17.28 -10.28
N TYR A 429 -38.55 16.39 -11.14
CA TYR A 429 -38.44 14.95 -11.00
C TYR A 429 -37.52 14.39 -12.08
N VAL A 430 -36.67 13.47 -11.72
CA VAL A 430 -35.75 12.80 -12.63
C VAL A 430 -36.00 11.31 -12.69
N LEU A 431 -35.43 10.65 -13.66
CA LEU A 431 -35.61 9.22 -13.90
C LEU A 431 -35.29 8.40 -12.63
N GLY A 432 -36.24 7.56 -12.22
CA GLY A 432 -36.13 6.72 -11.05
C GLY A 432 -36.59 7.37 -9.73
N ASP A 433 -37.00 8.64 -9.75
CA ASP A 433 -37.67 9.24 -8.60
C ASP A 433 -39.02 8.57 -8.40
N ALA A 434 -39.30 8.18 -7.18
CA ALA A 434 -40.59 7.59 -6.81
C ALA A 434 -41.33 8.49 -5.83
N VAL A 435 -42.62 8.66 -6.10
CA VAL A 435 -43.50 9.53 -5.30
C VAL A 435 -44.74 8.77 -4.90
N ARG A 436 -45.37 9.21 -3.84
CA ARG A 436 -46.72 8.83 -3.51
C ARG A 436 -47.68 9.92 -3.99
N PHE A 437 -48.78 9.49 -4.63
CA PHE A 437 -49.93 10.34 -4.92
C PHE A 437 -51.21 9.56 -4.60
N GLY A 438 -51.97 10.05 -3.63
CA GLY A 438 -53.08 9.30 -3.09
C GLY A 438 -52.65 7.97 -2.45
N ALA A 439 -53.31 6.89 -2.79
CA ALA A 439 -52.95 5.55 -2.31
C ALA A 439 -51.82 4.89 -3.14
N ASN A 440 -51.49 5.44 -4.29
CA ASN A 440 -50.58 4.80 -5.24
C ASN A 440 -49.15 5.37 -5.12
N ALA A 441 -48.18 4.53 -5.43
CA ALA A 441 -46.82 4.95 -5.67
C ALA A 441 -46.52 4.94 -7.17
N PHE A 442 -45.79 5.94 -7.61
CA PHE A 442 -45.42 6.13 -9.01
C PHE A 442 -43.90 6.33 -9.13
N ILE A 443 -43.33 5.89 -10.24
CA ILE A 443 -41.91 6.09 -10.57
C ILE A 443 -41.77 6.98 -11.81
N CYS A 444 -40.97 7.99 -11.73
CA CYS A 444 -40.67 8.88 -12.83
C CYS A 444 -39.86 8.15 -13.92
N ILE A 445 -40.34 8.15 -15.15
CA ILE A 445 -39.72 7.52 -16.32
C ILE A 445 -39.21 8.53 -17.35
N LEU A 446 -39.58 9.79 -17.22
CA LEU A 446 -39.07 10.89 -18.03
C LEU A 446 -38.86 12.12 -17.16
N ALA A 447 -37.66 12.64 -17.15
CA ALA A 447 -37.30 13.81 -16.35
C ALA A 447 -38.15 15.04 -16.78
N HIS A 448 -38.80 15.65 -15.82
CA HIS A 448 -39.69 16.79 -16.07
C HIS A 448 -39.82 17.68 -14.82
N ARG A 449 -40.36 18.86 -14.99
CA ARG A 449 -40.83 19.69 -13.87
C ARG A 449 -42.35 19.54 -13.81
N SER A 450 -42.84 19.16 -12.64
CA SER A 450 -44.28 18.96 -12.44
C SER A 450 -45.04 20.27 -12.45
N GLU A 451 -46.18 20.25 -13.05
CA GLU A 451 -47.18 21.30 -13.00
C GLU A 451 -48.40 20.83 -12.22
N GLY A 452 -48.88 21.63 -11.30
CA GLY A 452 -50.03 21.33 -10.51
C GLY A 452 -51.35 21.58 -11.22
N ASP A 453 -52.39 21.07 -10.61
CA ASP A 453 -53.77 21.30 -10.99
C ASP A 453 -54.33 22.52 -10.24
N ASP A 454 -53.79 23.72 -10.50
CA ASP A 454 -54.37 24.95 -9.98
C ASP A 454 -55.44 25.58 -10.89
N GLY A 455 -55.82 24.82 -11.96
CA GLY A 455 -56.76 25.32 -12.96
C GLY A 455 -56.19 26.40 -13.88
N SER A 456 -54.90 26.67 -13.75
CA SER A 456 -54.17 27.56 -14.62
C SER A 456 -53.83 26.86 -15.92
N THR A 457 -54.21 27.46 -17.03
CA THR A 457 -53.86 27.01 -18.36
C THR A 457 -52.41 27.42 -18.70
N VAL A 458 -51.48 27.19 -17.78
CA VAL A 458 -50.08 27.65 -17.95
C VAL A 458 -49.32 26.82 -18.99
N GLY A 459 -49.88 25.75 -19.51
CA GLY A 459 -49.34 25.02 -20.64
C GLY A 459 -49.14 25.84 -21.93
N ALA A 460 -49.67 27.07 -21.98
CA ALA A 460 -49.52 27.94 -23.12
C ALA A 460 -48.33 28.94 -23.04
N ALA A 461 -47.69 29.06 -21.88
CA ALA A 461 -46.69 30.14 -21.63
C ALA A 461 -45.22 29.67 -21.59
N GLY A 462 -44.90 28.47 -22.05
CA GLY A 462 -43.49 28.09 -22.31
C GLY A 462 -42.60 27.86 -21.09
N GLY A 463 -43.14 27.69 -19.89
CA GLY A 463 -42.32 27.51 -18.68
C GLY A 463 -41.62 26.18 -18.50
N GLY A 464 -41.74 25.28 -19.49
CA GLY A 464 -41.15 23.96 -19.40
C GLY A 464 -41.86 23.03 -18.39
N GLN A 465 -42.91 23.51 -17.75
CA GLN A 465 -43.80 22.73 -16.91
C GLN A 465 -44.78 21.91 -17.81
N VAL A 466 -45.05 20.72 -17.41
CA VAL A 466 -46.01 19.85 -18.11
C VAL A 466 -47.00 19.33 -17.08
N ASN A 467 -48.27 19.24 -17.47
CA ASN A 467 -49.25 18.59 -16.62
C ASN A 467 -48.83 17.12 -16.45
N SER A 468 -48.17 16.87 -15.36
CA SER A 468 -47.52 15.61 -15.05
C SER A 468 -47.97 15.08 -13.70
N ARG A 469 -49.18 15.45 -13.27
CA ARG A 469 -49.78 14.85 -12.07
C ARG A 469 -49.94 13.34 -12.32
N PRO A 470 -49.44 12.46 -11.44
CA PRO A 470 -49.35 11.02 -11.71
C PRO A 470 -50.66 10.34 -12.06
N ASP A 471 -51.79 10.82 -11.51
CA ASP A 471 -53.13 10.27 -11.80
C ASP A 471 -53.74 10.80 -13.11
N GLN A 472 -53.18 11.86 -13.66
CA GLN A 472 -53.61 12.46 -14.93
C GLN A 472 -52.69 12.12 -16.12
N ASP A 473 -51.55 11.51 -15.88
CA ASP A 473 -50.64 11.00 -16.91
C ASP A 473 -51.19 9.69 -17.52
N SER A 474 -52.35 9.83 -18.17
CA SER A 474 -53.06 8.68 -18.75
C SER A 474 -52.30 7.96 -19.87
N THR A 475 -51.26 8.63 -20.41
CA THR A 475 -50.43 8.07 -21.47
C THR A 475 -49.18 7.36 -20.93
N GLY A 476 -48.90 7.50 -19.63
CA GLY A 476 -47.67 6.99 -19.03
C GLY A 476 -46.42 7.64 -19.62
N THR A 477 -46.48 8.95 -19.91
CA THR A 477 -45.35 9.68 -20.49
C THR A 477 -44.31 9.99 -19.45
N TYR A 478 -44.73 10.36 -18.25
CA TYR A 478 -43.85 10.83 -17.17
C TYR A 478 -43.72 9.85 -16.03
N TRP A 479 -44.81 9.12 -15.76
CA TRP A 479 -44.92 8.24 -14.63
C TRP A 479 -45.35 6.82 -15.00
N ASN A 480 -44.73 5.84 -14.40
CA ASN A 480 -45.29 4.48 -14.33
C ASN A 480 -45.77 4.20 -12.91
N ILE A 481 -46.84 3.44 -12.82
CA ILE A 481 -47.31 3.00 -11.52
C ILE A 481 -46.33 1.98 -10.94
N LEU A 482 -45.88 2.24 -9.73
CA LEU A 482 -44.96 1.38 -8.99
C LEU A 482 -45.70 0.42 -8.08
N ASN A 483 -46.73 0.91 -7.43
CA ASN A 483 -47.60 0.13 -6.57
C ASN A 483 -49.00 0.73 -6.53
N VAL A 484 -50.00 -0.12 -6.63
CA VAL A 484 -51.40 0.25 -6.49
C VAL A 484 -51.81 0.02 -5.04
N GLY A 485 -52.11 1.10 -4.34
CA GLY A 485 -52.66 1.04 -2.99
C GLY A 485 -54.20 1.01 -3.02
N THR A 486 -54.80 0.68 -1.92
CA THR A 486 -56.21 0.91 -1.69
C THR A 486 -56.41 2.23 -0.95
N GLU A 487 -57.46 2.99 -1.24
CA GLU A 487 -57.75 4.29 -0.60
C GLU A 487 -57.86 4.21 0.94
N THR A 488 -58.14 3.05 1.47
CA THR A 488 -57.90 2.74 2.88
C THR A 488 -56.43 2.41 3.04
N SER A 489 -55.61 3.38 3.43
CA SER A 489 -54.22 3.18 3.75
C SER A 489 -54.06 1.96 4.65
N VAL A 490 -53.61 0.86 4.06
CA VAL A 490 -53.29 -0.34 4.85
C VAL A 490 -52.15 -0.04 5.80
N LEU A 491 -51.29 0.92 5.43
CA LEU A 491 -50.18 1.40 6.22
C LEU A 491 -50.59 2.59 7.10
N SER A 492 -50.47 2.49 8.39
CA SER A 492 -50.90 3.53 9.35
C SER A 492 -49.77 4.13 10.15
N VAL A 493 -48.60 3.51 10.13
CA VAL A 493 -47.44 3.95 10.89
C VAL A 493 -46.16 3.85 10.03
N ARG A 494 -45.25 4.77 10.25
CA ARG A 494 -43.93 4.72 9.59
C ARG A 494 -43.23 3.39 9.87
N GLY A 495 -42.81 2.68 8.80
CA GLY A 495 -42.13 1.39 8.90
C GLY A 495 -43.06 0.18 8.75
N ASP A 496 -44.39 0.39 8.61
CA ASP A 496 -45.32 -0.68 8.24
C ASP A 496 -44.99 -1.25 6.86
N LEU A 497 -45.25 -2.52 6.67
CA LEU A 497 -45.12 -3.22 5.38
C LEU A 497 -46.48 -3.63 4.87
N VAL A 498 -46.64 -3.72 3.55
CA VAL A 498 -47.79 -4.34 2.91
C VAL A 498 -47.40 -5.71 2.35
N PHE A 499 -48.19 -6.68 2.60
CA PHE A 499 -48.06 -8.00 1.99
C PHE A 499 -49.40 -8.46 1.42
N TYR A 500 -49.37 -9.40 0.49
CA TYR A 500 -50.57 -9.96 -0.09
C TYR A 500 -50.94 -11.23 0.70
N GLY A 501 -51.92 -11.12 1.58
CA GLY A 501 -52.47 -12.24 2.36
C GLY A 501 -53.65 -12.88 1.67
N GLY A 502 -54.30 -13.85 2.33
CA GLY A 502 -55.39 -14.62 1.75
C GLY A 502 -56.63 -13.82 1.30
N ASN A 503 -56.79 -12.58 1.78
CA ASN A 503 -57.91 -11.69 1.45
C ASN A 503 -57.47 -10.39 0.73
N GLY A 504 -56.29 -10.39 0.12
CA GLY A 504 -55.74 -9.22 -0.56
C GLY A 504 -54.60 -8.52 0.21
N PRO A 505 -54.28 -7.27 -0.17
CA PRO A 505 -53.23 -6.51 0.50
C PRO A 505 -53.54 -6.29 1.99
N GLN A 506 -52.61 -6.66 2.84
CA GLN A 506 -52.71 -6.54 4.31
C GLN A 506 -51.50 -5.80 4.87
N ARG A 507 -51.75 -5.15 6.02
CA ARG A 507 -50.71 -4.45 6.76
C ARG A 507 -49.96 -5.41 7.66
N LEU A 508 -48.62 -5.40 7.56
CA LEU A 508 -47.75 -5.91 8.59
C LEU A 508 -47.19 -4.71 9.36
N PRO A 509 -47.62 -4.48 10.60
CA PRO A 509 -47.07 -3.39 11.41
C PRO A 509 -45.56 -3.50 11.55
N ILE A 510 -44.89 -2.35 11.71
CA ILE A 510 -43.46 -2.33 11.97
C ILE A 510 -43.08 -3.26 13.14
N GLY A 511 -42.08 -4.09 12.96
CA GLY A 511 -41.53 -4.95 14.00
C GLY A 511 -40.89 -4.13 15.13
N ARG A 512 -40.75 -4.76 16.27
CA ARG A 512 -39.98 -4.18 17.40
C ARG A 512 -38.48 -4.22 17.11
N GLU A 513 -37.74 -3.42 17.83
CA GLU A 513 -36.26 -3.49 17.78
C GLU A 513 -35.77 -4.91 18.07
N GLY A 514 -34.85 -5.42 17.24
CA GLY A 514 -34.33 -6.80 17.32
C GLY A 514 -35.16 -7.86 16.63
N GLN A 515 -36.29 -7.52 16.01
CA GLN A 515 -37.07 -8.47 15.19
C GLN A 515 -36.61 -8.47 13.73
N VAL A 516 -36.64 -9.63 13.12
CA VAL A 516 -36.42 -9.83 11.68
C VAL A 516 -37.66 -10.29 10.99
N LEU A 517 -37.83 -9.89 9.73
CA LEU A 517 -38.90 -10.36 8.89
C LEU A 517 -38.61 -11.79 8.42
N THR A 518 -39.52 -12.69 8.67
CA THR A 518 -39.45 -14.09 8.26
C THR A 518 -40.74 -14.53 7.60
N SER A 519 -40.73 -15.71 6.99
CA SER A 519 -41.90 -16.32 6.40
C SER A 519 -42.44 -17.41 7.33
N THR A 520 -43.76 -17.39 7.58
CA THR A 520 -44.44 -18.46 8.29
C THR A 520 -44.81 -19.66 7.39
N GLY A 521 -44.37 -19.60 6.10
CA GLY A 521 -44.82 -20.56 5.07
C GLY A 521 -46.07 -20.11 4.32
N THR A 522 -46.82 -19.17 4.87
CA THR A 522 -48.02 -18.56 4.23
C THR A 522 -47.89 -17.05 4.18
N ASP A 523 -47.55 -16.41 5.28
CA ASP A 523 -47.49 -14.95 5.41
C ASP A 523 -46.15 -14.50 5.99
N PRO A 524 -45.72 -13.24 5.74
CA PRO A 524 -44.58 -12.67 6.42
C PRO A 524 -44.91 -12.36 7.88
N ALA A 525 -43.96 -12.55 8.77
CA ALA A 525 -44.08 -12.23 10.19
C ALA A 525 -42.78 -11.69 10.78
N TRP A 526 -42.89 -10.88 11.84
CA TRP A 526 -41.72 -10.44 12.61
C TRP A 526 -41.40 -11.46 13.70
N VAL A 527 -40.18 -11.94 13.71
CA VAL A 527 -39.68 -12.87 14.72
C VAL A 527 -38.49 -12.24 15.42
N THR A 528 -38.48 -12.33 16.72
CA THR A 528 -37.32 -11.90 17.52
C THR A 528 -36.15 -12.85 17.26
N LEU A 529 -35.09 -12.36 16.70
CA LEU A 529 -33.84 -13.13 16.60
C LEU A 529 -33.34 -13.40 18.03
N GLY A 530 -33.52 -14.63 18.48
CA GLY A 530 -33.05 -15.02 19.79
C GLY A 530 -34.11 -15.46 20.79
N GLU A 531 -35.37 -15.66 20.41
CA GLU A 531 -36.21 -16.49 21.25
C GLU A 531 -35.61 -17.88 21.33
N ILE A 532 -35.00 -18.12 22.49
CA ILE A 532 -34.43 -19.39 22.88
C ILE A 532 -35.60 -20.16 23.44
N ASP A 533 -36.12 -21.12 22.68
CA ASP A 533 -37.28 -21.91 23.09
C ASP A 533 -37.02 -22.69 24.37
N HIS A 534 -35.77 -23.09 24.56
CA HIS A 534 -35.36 -23.83 25.74
C HIS A 534 -33.97 -23.46 26.19
N THR A 535 -33.87 -22.99 27.44
CA THR A 535 -32.60 -22.81 28.14
C THR A 535 -32.36 -24.00 29.09
N TYR A 536 -31.18 -24.57 29.01
CA TYR A 536 -30.74 -25.61 29.95
C TYR A 536 -29.59 -25.07 30.80
N TYR A 537 -29.72 -25.27 32.11
CA TYR A 537 -28.74 -24.84 33.10
C TYR A 537 -27.91 -26.03 33.55
N VAL A 538 -26.60 -25.85 33.61
CA VAL A 538 -25.66 -26.91 34.04
C VAL A 538 -24.69 -26.35 35.08
N ALA A 539 -24.52 -27.05 36.16
CA ALA A 539 -23.60 -26.70 37.24
C ALA A 539 -23.09 -27.94 37.96
N THR A 540 -21.88 -27.87 38.53
CA THR A 540 -21.28 -28.97 39.28
C THR A 540 -22.12 -29.45 40.46
N THR A 541 -22.96 -28.56 40.98
CA THR A 541 -23.90 -28.83 42.08
C THR A 541 -25.23 -29.42 41.61
N GLY A 542 -25.40 -29.56 40.29
CA GLY A 542 -26.61 -30.05 39.68
C GLY A 542 -26.82 -31.55 39.79
N VAL A 543 -27.95 -32.02 39.27
CA VAL A 543 -28.31 -33.45 39.25
C VAL A 543 -28.76 -33.81 37.84
N ASP A 544 -28.15 -34.84 37.26
CA ASP A 544 -28.57 -35.42 36.00
C ASP A 544 -29.85 -36.22 36.23
N GLY A 545 -30.99 -35.63 36.00
CA GLY A 545 -32.31 -36.16 36.23
C GLY A 545 -33.30 -35.66 35.17
N PRO A 546 -34.50 -36.25 35.09
CA PRO A 546 -35.44 -35.98 34.00
C PRO A 546 -35.87 -34.51 33.95
N SER A 547 -35.84 -33.94 32.76
CA SER A 547 -36.50 -32.67 32.43
C SER A 547 -38.05 -32.88 32.41
N PRO A 548 -38.88 -31.96 32.91
CA PRO A 548 -38.54 -30.57 33.27
C PRO A 548 -38.17 -30.33 34.75
N ILE A 549 -37.98 -31.37 35.54
CA ILE A 549 -37.66 -31.23 36.97
C ILE A 549 -36.26 -30.63 37.17
N HIS A 550 -35.29 -31.06 36.37
CA HIS A 550 -33.94 -30.58 36.38
C HIS A 550 -33.56 -29.94 35.03
N GLY A 551 -32.59 -29.06 35.04
CA GLY A 551 -31.98 -28.43 33.88
C GLY A 551 -32.75 -27.23 33.31
N ARG A 552 -33.97 -26.95 33.75
CA ARG A 552 -34.81 -25.86 33.21
C ARG A 552 -34.73 -24.56 34.01
N THR A 553 -34.18 -24.62 35.19
CA THR A 553 -34.03 -23.48 36.08
C THR A 553 -32.64 -23.50 36.74
N TRP A 554 -32.13 -22.32 37.07
CA TRP A 554 -30.80 -22.18 37.66
C TRP A 554 -30.65 -22.78 39.07
N ASP A 555 -31.73 -22.90 39.78
CA ASP A 555 -31.77 -23.55 41.12
C ASP A 555 -31.76 -25.08 41.06
N LYS A 556 -32.06 -25.65 39.88
CA LYS A 556 -32.06 -27.11 39.64
C LYS A 556 -31.34 -27.47 38.35
N PRO A 557 -30.06 -27.12 38.21
CA PRO A 557 -29.31 -27.38 37.00
C PRO A 557 -29.06 -28.88 36.79
N PHE A 558 -28.71 -29.29 35.58
CA PHE A 558 -28.08 -30.54 35.29
C PHE A 558 -26.66 -30.57 35.86
N LYS A 559 -26.13 -31.74 36.11
CA LYS A 559 -24.77 -31.92 36.64
C LYS A 559 -23.73 -31.95 35.52
N THR A 560 -24.06 -32.51 34.39
CA THR A 560 -23.12 -32.70 33.30
C THR A 560 -23.62 -32.08 31.98
N ILE A 561 -22.69 -31.56 31.21
CA ILE A 561 -22.96 -31.05 29.85
C ILE A 561 -23.52 -32.18 28.99
N ARG A 562 -22.95 -33.36 29.11
CA ARG A 562 -23.38 -34.54 28.36
C ARG A 562 -24.86 -34.82 28.55
N TYR A 563 -25.30 -34.84 29.79
CA TYR A 563 -26.70 -35.14 30.09
C TYR A 563 -27.63 -34.04 29.58
N ALA A 564 -27.20 -32.77 29.67
CA ALA A 564 -27.94 -31.67 29.09
C ALA A 564 -28.11 -31.81 27.56
N CYS A 565 -27.05 -32.17 26.86
CA CYS A 565 -27.08 -32.45 25.44
C CYS A 565 -28.03 -33.61 25.07
N GLU A 566 -27.99 -34.69 25.80
CA GLU A 566 -28.91 -35.82 25.62
C GLU A 566 -30.38 -35.42 25.81
N GLN A 567 -30.65 -34.42 26.67
CA GLN A 567 -32.04 -33.94 26.85
C GLN A 567 -32.53 -33.09 25.67
N VAL A 568 -31.63 -32.34 25.02
CA VAL A 568 -31.94 -31.64 23.79
C VAL A 568 -32.41 -32.62 22.72
N GLU A 569 -31.81 -33.79 22.64
CA GLU A 569 -32.19 -34.79 21.66
C GLU A 569 -33.48 -35.54 21.95
N ARG A 570 -33.73 -35.81 23.22
CA ARG A 570 -34.95 -36.55 23.62
C ARG A 570 -36.22 -35.73 23.63
N GLY A 571 -36.10 -34.40 23.54
CA GLY A 571 -37.26 -33.53 23.43
C GLY A 571 -37.91 -33.58 22.04
N PRO A 572 -39.20 -33.15 21.93
CA PRO A 572 -39.81 -32.98 20.60
C PRO A 572 -38.95 -32.01 19.79
N ARG A 573 -38.34 -32.51 18.72
CA ARG A 573 -37.52 -31.70 17.84
C ARG A 573 -38.42 -30.75 17.06
N ASN A 574 -38.33 -29.47 17.38
CA ASN A 574 -38.78 -28.41 16.51
C ASN A 574 -37.58 -27.96 15.68
N PRO A 575 -37.57 -28.10 14.36
CA PRO A 575 -36.43 -27.68 13.54
C PRO A 575 -36.13 -26.18 13.63
N ASP A 576 -37.11 -25.41 14.11
CA ASP A 576 -36.99 -23.96 14.26
C ASP A 576 -36.65 -23.53 15.72
N ALA A 577 -36.58 -24.49 16.64
CA ALA A 577 -36.27 -24.21 18.06
C ALA A 577 -34.81 -23.90 18.28
N ARG A 578 -34.53 -22.89 19.09
CA ARG A 578 -33.20 -22.53 19.53
C ARG A 578 -32.98 -22.97 20.96
N TYR A 579 -31.87 -23.61 21.18
CA TYR A 579 -31.48 -24.10 22.50
C TYR A 579 -30.29 -23.33 23.03
N LEU A 580 -30.37 -22.88 24.28
CA LEU A 580 -29.27 -22.28 25.02
C LEU A 580 -28.84 -23.20 26.15
N LEU A 581 -27.55 -23.46 26.20
CA LEU A 581 -26.92 -24.15 27.34
C LEU A 581 -26.16 -23.13 28.17
N GLU A 582 -26.75 -22.70 29.27
CA GLU A 582 -26.06 -21.83 30.23
C GLU A 582 -25.26 -22.63 31.25
N LEU A 583 -23.98 -22.35 31.31
CA LEU A 583 -23.02 -23.09 32.09
C LEU A 583 -22.31 -22.20 33.12
N ASN A 584 -22.09 -22.71 34.30
CA ASN A 584 -21.26 -22.03 35.25
C ASN A 584 -19.80 -22.03 34.78
N ARG A 585 -19.16 -20.86 34.77
CA ARG A 585 -17.82 -20.67 34.21
C ARG A 585 -16.76 -21.64 34.75
N VAL A 586 -16.78 -21.92 36.03
CA VAL A 586 -15.83 -22.87 36.68
C VAL A 586 -16.11 -24.30 36.24
N PHE A 587 -17.38 -24.64 36.05
CA PHE A 587 -17.79 -25.96 35.59
C PHE A 587 -17.34 -26.19 34.14
N ILE A 588 -17.53 -25.25 33.27
CA ILE A 588 -17.12 -25.35 31.85
C ILE A 588 -15.63 -25.63 31.75
N GLN A 589 -14.82 -24.84 32.43
CA GLN A 589 -13.37 -24.96 32.38
C GLN A 589 -12.92 -26.38 32.85
N ARG A 590 -13.55 -26.90 33.84
CA ARG A 590 -13.21 -28.23 34.38
C ARG A 590 -13.65 -29.35 33.43
N GLU A 591 -14.90 -29.35 33.03
CA GLU A 591 -15.49 -30.42 32.19
C GLU A 591 -14.82 -30.49 30.82
N VAL A 592 -14.60 -29.34 30.17
CA VAL A 592 -13.91 -29.30 28.89
C VAL A 592 -12.46 -29.76 29.02
N THR A 593 -11.76 -29.33 30.05
CA THR A 593 -10.37 -29.75 30.29
C THR A 593 -10.29 -31.28 30.56
N GLU A 594 -11.15 -31.82 31.40
CA GLU A 594 -11.19 -33.25 31.67
C GLU A 594 -11.53 -34.09 30.42
N PHE A 595 -12.37 -33.55 29.56
CA PHE A 595 -12.74 -34.20 28.31
C PHE A 595 -11.56 -34.23 27.34
N ILE A 596 -10.89 -33.08 27.11
CA ILE A 596 -9.73 -32.98 26.25
C ILE A 596 -8.60 -33.86 26.73
N GLN A 597 -8.30 -33.84 28.03
CA GLN A 597 -7.28 -34.71 28.62
C GLN A 597 -7.57 -36.19 28.42
N ARG A 598 -8.83 -36.60 28.49
CA ARG A 598 -9.22 -37.98 28.20
C ARG A 598 -8.96 -38.36 26.75
N GLN A 599 -9.28 -37.50 25.82
CA GLN A 599 -9.04 -37.76 24.41
C GLN A 599 -7.54 -37.83 24.08
N ILE A 600 -6.75 -36.93 24.65
CA ILE A 600 -5.30 -36.97 24.51
C ILE A 600 -4.70 -38.26 25.10
N SER A 601 -5.17 -38.67 26.26
CA SER A 601 -4.64 -39.87 26.94
C SER A 601 -4.99 -41.18 26.24
N THR A 602 -6.11 -41.25 25.53
CA THR A 602 -6.52 -42.45 24.81
C THR A 602 -5.87 -42.57 23.43
N ASN A 603 -5.30 -41.51 22.93
CA ASN A 603 -4.59 -41.43 21.64
C ASN A 603 -5.31 -42.12 20.47
N THR A 604 -6.62 -42.16 20.53
CA THR A 604 -7.35 -43.04 19.64
C THR A 604 -8.19 -42.30 18.61
N ALA A 605 -8.40 -41.04 18.77
CA ALA A 605 -9.12 -40.30 17.78
C ALA A 605 -9.00 -38.80 18.00
N PRO A 606 -9.07 -38.02 16.95
CA PRO A 606 -9.26 -36.62 17.07
C PRO A 606 -10.54 -36.32 17.86
N PHE A 607 -10.67 -35.14 18.40
CA PHE A 607 -11.82 -34.67 19.12
C PHE A 607 -13.17 -34.92 18.44
N THR A 608 -13.14 -35.20 17.19
CA THR A 608 -14.30 -35.52 16.35
C THR A 608 -15.10 -36.72 16.83
N THR A 609 -14.52 -37.61 17.64
CA THR A 609 -15.28 -38.76 18.18
C THR A 609 -15.72 -38.53 19.57
N ALA A 610 -15.48 -37.40 20.02
CA ALA A 610 -15.91 -37.12 21.26
C ALA A 610 -17.35 -37.08 21.32
N PHE A 611 -17.81 -37.67 22.16
CA PHE A 611 -18.57 -37.08 23.03
C PHE A 611 -19.75 -36.54 22.38
N VAL A 612 -20.65 -37.12 22.34
CA VAL A 612 -21.96 -36.63 22.32
C VAL A 612 -22.42 -35.87 21.15
N TYR A 613 -21.56 -35.49 20.38
CA TYR A 613 -21.82 -34.56 19.47
C TYR A 613 -22.48 -34.94 18.26
N ASP A 614 -22.38 -36.17 17.71
CA ASP A 614 -23.27 -36.73 16.70
C ASP A 614 -24.75 -36.53 17.05
N ASP A 615 -24.96 -36.41 18.31
CA ASP A 615 -26.31 -36.29 18.84
C ASP A 615 -26.73 -34.86 19.13
N PHE A 616 -25.83 -33.93 19.26
CA PHE A 616 -26.16 -32.61 19.74
C PHE A 616 -26.21 -31.56 18.62
N LYS A 617 -26.22 -31.79 17.48
CA LYS A 617 -26.38 -30.89 16.32
C LYS A 617 -26.57 -29.42 16.68
N CYS A 618 -25.53 -28.86 17.30
CA CYS A 618 -25.64 -27.52 17.85
C CYS A 618 -25.30 -26.39 16.89
N GLU A 619 -25.19 -26.67 15.66
CA GLU A 619 -24.78 -25.72 14.65
C GLU A 619 -25.21 -24.27 14.92
N ARG A 620 -26.36 -23.87 14.50
CA ARG A 620 -26.85 -22.51 14.68
C ARG A 620 -27.90 -22.35 15.75
N ASP A 621 -28.43 -23.45 16.23
CA ASP A 621 -29.64 -23.45 17.04
C ASP A 621 -29.36 -23.53 18.52
N VAL A 622 -28.09 -23.68 18.88
CA VAL A 622 -27.65 -23.73 20.28
C VAL A 622 -26.63 -22.64 20.55
N GLY A 623 -26.96 -21.77 21.47
CA GLY A 623 -26.08 -20.71 21.93
C GLY A 623 -25.34 -21.13 23.22
N PHE A 624 -24.06 -20.79 23.29
CA PHE A 624 -23.22 -21.00 24.45
C PHE A 624 -22.55 -19.69 24.87
N THR A 625 -22.35 -19.52 26.16
CA THR A 625 -21.65 -18.33 26.69
C THR A 625 -20.17 -18.31 26.36
N LEU A 626 -19.60 -19.41 25.86
CA LEU A 626 -18.22 -19.56 25.42
C LEU A 626 -18.20 -20.25 24.06
N ASP A 627 -18.79 -19.59 23.11
CA ASP A 627 -19.19 -20.12 21.83
C ASP A 627 -18.15 -20.89 21.08
N ALA A 628 -16.93 -20.38 20.96
CA ALA A 628 -15.97 -20.96 20.02
C ALA A 628 -15.55 -22.38 20.38
N VAL A 629 -15.20 -22.64 21.64
CA VAL A 629 -14.76 -23.97 22.04
C VAL A 629 -15.91 -24.98 22.04
N ILE A 630 -17.06 -24.57 22.55
CA ILE A 630 -18.22 -25.45 22.64
C ILE A 630 -18.83 -25.69 21.26
N TYR A 631 -18.86 -24.66 20.43
CA TYR A 631 -19.28 -24.79 19.04
C TYR A 631 -18.39 -25.80 18.28
N ASP A 632 -17.08 -25.68 18.41
CA ASP A 632 -16.13 -26.60 17.76
C ASP A 632 -16.28 -28.04 18.25
N LEU A 633 -16.53 -28.23 19.55
CA LEU A 633 -16.88 -29.53 20.08
C LEU A 633 -18.19 -30.07 19.52
N CYS A 634 -19.20 -29.23 19.35
CA CYS A 634 -20.48 -29.59 18.78
C CYS A 634 -20.42 -29.94 17.29
N HIS A 635 -19.45 -29.41 16.55
CA HIS A 635 -19.26 -29.68 15.14
C HIS A 635 -18.23 -30.78 14.83
N GLY A 636 -17.97 -31.66 15.75
CA GLY A 636 -17.07 -32.77 15.53
C GLY A 636 -15.64 -32.51 15.95
N GLY A 637 -15.45 -31.56 16.85
CA GLY A 637 -14.25 -31.52 17.62
C GLY A 637 -13.06 -30.77 17.04
N ASN A 638 -13.23 -30.03 15.99
CA ASN A 638 -12.15 -29.16 15.49
C ASN A 638 -12.23 -27.79 16.16
N ILE A 639 -11.36 -27.56 17.13
CA ILE A 639 -11.24 -26.26 17.78
C ILE A 639 -10.50 -25.30 16.85
N LYS A 640 -11.24 -24.40 16.21
CA LYS A 640 -10.67 -23.44 15.26
C LYS A 640 -10.27 -22.11 15.89
N SER A 641 -10.81 -21.78 17.05
CA SER A 641 -10.53 -20.52 17.74
C SER A 641 -9.44 -20.70 18.78
N ARG A 642 -8.21 -20.48 18.38
CA ARG A 642 -7.02 -20.64 19.21
C ARG A 642 -7.04 -19.85 20.51
N GLY A 643 -7.46 -18.60 20.46
CA GLY A 643 -7.46 -17.73 21.63
C GLY A 643 -8.40 -18.19 22.73
N VAL A 644 -9.56 -18.70 22.37
CA VAL A 644 -10.55 -19.21 23.33
C VAL A 644 -10.13 -20.56 23.88
N ALA A 645 -9.62 -21.44 23.03
CA ALA A 645 -9.10 -22.73 23.45
C ALA A 645 -7.99 -22.57 24.49
N ASN A 646 -6.99 -21.73 24.23
CA ASN A 646 -5.90 -21.48 25.16
C ASN A 646 -6.36 -20.86 26.49
N SER A 647 -7.36 -19.97 26.45
CA SER A 647 -7.88 -19.35 27.66
C SER A 647 -8.68 -20.31 28.54
N LEU A 648 -9.34 -21.30 27.92
CA LEU A 648 -10.13 -22.30 28.66
C LEU A 648 -9.33 -23.49 29.12
N ILE A 649 -8.42 -23.95 28.30
CA ILE A 649 -7.70 -25.20 28.50
C ILE A 649 -6.34 -24.96 29.14
N GLY A 650 -6.01 -23.75 29.51
CA GLY A 650 -4.77 -23.30 30.12
C GLY A 650 -3.65 -24.32 30.20
N GLY A 651 -2.69 -24.24 29.36
CA GLY A 651 -1.56 -25.16 29.31
C GLY A 651 -1.41 -25.96 28.02
N LEU A 652 -2.35 -25.89 27.09
CA LEU A 652 -2.09 -26.37 25.73
C LEU A 652 -1.22 -25.37 25.00
N SER A 653 -0.21 -25.84 24.29
CA SER A 653 0.62 -25.01 23.45
C SER A 653 -0.14 -24.56 22.20
N GLU A 654 0.29 -23.45 21.58
CA GLU A 654 -0.31 -23.00 20.30
C GLU A 654 -0.25 -24.08 19.21
N GLY A 655 0.79 -24.91 19.20
CA GLY A 655 0.91 -26.03 18.28
C GLY A 655 -0.09 -27.14 18.53
N GLU A 656 -0.47 -27.35 19.79
CA GLU A 656 -1.47 -28.36 20.15
C GLU A 656 -2.89 -27.91 19.83
N THR A 657 -3.16 -26.59 19.93
CA THR A 657 -4.45 -26.03 19.53
C THR A 657 -4.64 -25.94 18.03
N GLU A 658 -3.56 -25.89 17.26
CA GLU A 658 -3.63 -25.92 15.78
C GLU A 658 -3.95 -27.33 15.24
N ALA A 659 -3.68 -28.35 15.99
CA ALA A 659 -3.90 -29.73 15.56
C ALA A 659 -5.35 -30.21 15.77
N TYR A 660 -6.18 -29.39 16.41
CA TYR A 660 -7.55 -29.74 16.76
C TYR A 660 -8.60 -28.86 16.09
#